data_4d5058e033ba9be95fd61f9c3d8ab50e
#
_entry.id   4d5058e033ba9be95fd61f9c3d8ab50e
#
_cell.length_a   1.000
_cell.length_b   1.000
_cell.length_c   1.000
_cell.angle_alpha   90.00
_cell.angle_beta   90.00
_cell.angle_gamma   90.00
#
_symmetry.space_group_name_H-M   'P 1'
#
loop_
_entity.id
_entity.type
_entity.pdbx_description
1 polymer ?
#
loop_
_entity_poly.entity_id
_entity_poly.type
_entity_poly.pdbx_seq_one_letter_code
_entity_poly.pdbx_strand_id
1 'polypeptide(L)'
;MKPRTFILAAAAAVCSGPLLAGSGTWTSEGPYGGIVYRLYVSPAAPGTLYAGTRGGIFRSNDGGVSWVRKEAGLSGSLGVAGISLAIDAEAANTLWLVDGVGRVNRSSDGGDNWALTGYSRPAYDVNQIVDAPGGTGRLYLVTETSGVLVSNDSGASFTASGSGLPAGVPLAHLAIDAANPLRMLAGTRGYDATDPLHTESIYLSTDGGASWTGTLGSASYYMGVTDISFGAGGKVYAAVDDALYRSDDGGASWTGPLLGPPYNNSIMAVRADPATPNTVFIGGYKGLARSTDGGVSSTPLTTGLIVTAGMPASVNRIVMHPNYPAAAQLWLGTEEAGIYFSASAGASWTARSDGLAATNIRALAMFHDAATHRMFAGYGDAFRPSPALFRGNNAGPGTPFSSWAPSNTNLGAYQIRSITIDPTTRSGGIGSTRLYATGRAGPYPDLDARDGGIYRSLDGGGTWTTIDVGLPVSGNPPAANVGTVRNLVLDPRSCAAPPPSGPCASGPLQTLYATSNGKHDGATGTDSFRVLKSGNGGDSWLSSDTGIPQPIDAATPQRQSVLVVPIVINPLNPQELYVGTSANYDATALAAPTIQSGVFRSTDGGANWVFRSNGLPRRAGSSHTALDVLSLAINPANPLELWCSVVDLSVGGAASGGIYHTVDGGANWSSASNGISATDIRALLVDPSQPNVLYASGAGSDANPGSVYKSSNGGATWHSISIGLPADAATALQVDPVDPSVLYAGSTSGVWSITQLPDSDADGVPDAVEQAAPNGGDGNADGIADALQPGVGSLTSASADGNAQPATLQPYFTVSITPLAGQCSQAMDVQSVYAAYHGRDVSSYGDDYVYPRQLARFEIQDCQSAKVKLKFHGASFGSGFGMRYFGPAIPGDPATLGWHDFSVRANRIAADTWELTLDNGQFGSYRPASANAILFEGGPARSEGIFRDGFD
;
A
#
# COMPACT_ATOMS: atom_id res chain seq x y z
N MET A 1 -47.23 20.82 49.20
CA MET A 1 -47.11 20.17 47.87
C MET A 1 -46.35 21.11 46.96
N LYS A 2 -45.07 20.80 46.67
CA LYS A 2 -44.23 21.58 45.75
C LYS A 2 -44.19 20.79 44.41
N PRO A 3 -44.33 21.40 43.22
CA PRO A 3 -44.22 20.72 41.96
C PRO A 3 -42.77 20.43 41.64
N ARG A 4 -42.46 19.22 41.22
CA ARG A 4 -41.17 18.81 40.63
C ARG A 4 -41.15 19.22 39.17
N THR A 5 -40.20 20.06 38.81
CA THR A 5 -39.86 20.43 37.43
C THR A 5 -39.06 19.31 36.83
N PHE A 6 -39.61 18.71 35.77
CA PHE A 6 -38.85 17.79 34.89
C PHE A 6 -37.98 18.63 33.95
N ILE A 7 -36.67 18.46 34.04
CA ILE A 7 -35.73 18.99 33.04
C ILE A 7 -35.68 17.94 31.92
N LEU A 8 -36.24 18.28 30.78
CA LEU A 8 -36.05 17.53 29.54
C LEU A 8 -34.59 17.82 29.06
N ALA A 9 -33.74 16.83 29.11
CA ALA A 9 -32.44 16.89 28.44
C ALA A 9 -32.70 16.78 26.94
N ALA A 10 -32.57 17.88 26.21
CA ALA A 10 -32.50 17.88 24.77
C ALA A 10 -31.18 17.21 24.37
N ALA A 11 -31.26 16.00 23.79
CA ALA A 11 -30.16 15.41 23.09
C ALA A 11 -29.86 16.29 21.86
N ALA A 12 -28.75 16.98 21.89
CA ALA A 12 -28.22 17.67 20.72
C ALA A 12 -27.88 16.59 19.68
N ALA A 13 -28.69 16.47 18.66
CA ALA A 13 -28.30 15.79 17.44
C ALA A 13 -27.10 16.55 16.85
N VAL A 14 -25.93 15.98 16.97
CA VAL A 14 -24.76 16.43 16.22
C VAL A 14 -25.10 16.17 14.76
N CYS A 15 -25.48 17.20 14.02
CA CYS A 15 -25.47 17.17 12.57
C CYS A 15 -24.04 16.87 12.17
N SER A 16 -23.78 15.64 11.75
CA SER A 16 -22.62 15.33 10.94
C SER A 16 -22.83 16.03 9.60
N GLY A 17 -22.27 17.22 9.48
CA GLY A 17 -22.06 17.84 8.19
C GLY A 17 -21.21 16.90 7.33
N PRO A 18 -21.29 16.98 5.99
CA PRO A 18 -20.42 16.19 5.12
C PRO A 18 -18.97 16.43 5.57
N LEU A 19 -18.25 15.36 5.84
CA LEU A 19 -16.81 15.40 6.05
C LEU A 19 -16.21 15.94 4.74
N LEU A 20 -15.73 17.17 4.75
CA LEU A 20 -14.90 17.70 3.67
C LEU A 20 -13.62 16.88 3.63
N ALA A 21 -13.04 16.69 2.44
CA ALA A 21 -11.69 16.15 2.28
C ALA A 21 -10.77 16.87 3.28
N GLY A 22 -9.95 16.15 4.01
CA GLY A 22 -9.19 16.72 5.12
C GLY A 22 -8.32 17.87 4.65
N SER A 23 -8.51 19.05 5.24
CA SER A 23 -7.69 20.21 4.93
C SER A 23 -6.28 19.97 5.43
N GLY A 24 -5.30 19.91 4.50
CA GLY A 24 -3.89 19.64 4.80
C GLY A 24 -3.59 18.20 5.26
N THR A 25 -4.59 17.30 5.24
CA THR A 25 -4.43 15.92 5.70
C THR A 25 -5.13 14.96 4.75
N TRP A 26 -4.49 13.85 4.38
CA TRP A 26 -5.09 12.85 3.53
C TRP A 26 -6.23 12.11 4.23
N THR A 27 -7.32 11.92 3.51
CA THR A 27 -8.49 11.15 3.95
C THR A 27 -8.81 10.04 2.96
N SER A 28 -9.24 8.88 3.46
CA SER A 28 -9.60 7.74 2.61
C SER A 28 -10.96 7.97 1.95
N GLU A 29 -11.00 7.74 0.63
CA GLU A 29 -12.20 7.90 -0.21
C GLU A 29 -12.79 6.56 -0.67
N GLY A 30 -12.15 5.43 -0.35
CA GLY A 30 -12.49 4.11 -0.90
C GLY A 30 -11.83 3.86 -2.28
N PRO A 31 -12.37 2.97 -3.14
CA PRO A 31 -13.39 1.97 -2.82
C PRO A 31 -12.95 1.06 -1.67
N TYR A 32 -13.89 0.77 -0.78
CA TYR A 32 -13.64 -0.10 0.37
C TYR A 32 -13.77 -1.58 -0.01
N GLY A 33 -12.90 -2.41 0.57
CA GLY A 33 -12.79 -3.84 0.26
C GLY A 33 -11.35 -4.26 -0.03
N GLY A 34 -11.14 -5.08 -1.06
CA GLY A 34 -9.83 -5.60 -1.44
C GLY A 34 -9.48 -6.93 -0.78
N ILE A 35 -8.18 -7.26 -0.73
CA ILE A 35 -7.71 -8.56 -0.24
C ILE A 35 -7.75 -8.62 1.28
N VAL A 36 -8.47 -9.61 1.82
CA VAL A 36 -8.50 -9.93 3.25
C VAL A 36 -7.65 -11.18 3.49
N TYR A 37 -6.42 -11.02 3.96
CA TYR A 37 -5.52 -12.14 4.23
C TYR A 37 -5.90 -12.90 5.50
N ARG A 38 -6.38 -12.19 6.52
CA ARG A 38 -6.80 -12.75 7.82
C ARG A 38 -8.08 -12.08 8.29
N LEU A 39 -8.95 -12.84 8.92
CA LEU A 39 -10.19 -12.38 9.52
C LEU A 39 -10.40 -13.12 10.84
N TYR A 40 -10.69 -12.38 11.90
CA TYR A 40 -10.87 -12.90 13.25
C TYR A 40 -12.12 -12.29 13.88
N VAL A 41 -12.83 -13.07 14.69
CA VAL A 41 -13.86 -12.58 15.62
C VAL A 41 -13.34 -12.75 17.04
N SER A 42 -13.53 -11.73 17.89
CA SER A 42 -13.14 -11.82 19.30
C SER A 42 -14.05 -12.83 20.02
N PRO A 43 -13.52 -13.88 20.66
CA PRO A 43 -14.35 -14.83 21.41
C PRO A 43 -15.08 -14.17 22.59
N ALA A 44 -14.42 -13.29 23.32
CA ALA A 44 -14.98 -12.58 24.46
C ALA A 44 -15.91 -11.41 24.09
N ALA A 45 -15.81 -10.88 22.85
CA ALA A 45 -16.65 -9.79 22.35
C ALA A 45 -17.06 -10.06 20.89
N PRO A 46 -18.07 -10.91 20.63
CA PRO A 46 -18.39 -11.39 19.27
C PRO A 46 -18.85 -10.32 18.26
N GLY A 47 -19.17 -9.10 18.71
CA GLY A 47 -19.40 -7.93 17.85
C GLY A 47 -18.10 -7.28 17.36
N THR A 48 -16.95 -7.63 17.95
CA THR A 48 -15.64 -7.10 17.59
C THR A 48 -14.93 -8.06 16.63
N LEU A 49 -14.55 -7.54 15.48
CA LEU A 49 -13.78 -8.26 14.46
C LEU A 49 -12.47 -7.53 14.15
N TYR A 50 -11.49 -8.30 13.70
CA TYR A 50 -10.22 -7.78 13.18
C TYR A 50 -9.94 -8.35 11.81
N ALA A 51 -9.48 -7.50 10.90
CA ALA A 51 -9.09 -7.89 9.54
C ALA A 51 -7.65 -7.48 9.26
N GLY A 52 -6.83 -8.47 8.89
CA GLY A 52 -5.51 -8.26 8.33
C GLY A 52 -5.62 -8.19 6.81
N THR A 53 -5.23 -7.06 6.23
CA THR A 53 -5.37 -6.78 4.81
C THR A 53 -4.04 -6.26 4.25
N ARG A 54 -3.97 -6.06 2.94
CA ARG A 54 -2.85 -5.36 2.33
C ARG A 54 -2.75 -3.90 2.79
N GLY A 55 -3.88 -3.26 3.06
CA GLY A 55 -3.96 -1.89 3.55
C GLY A 55 -3.74 -1.75 5.06
N GLY A 56 -3.40 -2.84 5.76
CA GLY A 56 -3.09 -2.83 7.18
C GLY A 56 -4.05 -3.64 8.05
N ILE A 57 -4.06 -3.33 9.35
CA ILE A 57 -4.96 -3.91 10.35
C ILE A 57 -6.15 -3.01 10.60
N PHE A 58 -7.34 -3.62 10.57
CA PHE A 58 -8.61 -2.94 10.81
C PHE A 58 -9.38 -3.62 11.94
N ARG A 59 -10.10 -2.83 12.74
CA ARG A 59 -11.06 -3.30 13.76
C ARG A 59 -12.46 -2.81 13.42
N SER A 60 -13.43 -3.68 13.57
CA SER A 60 -14.85 -3.36 13.62
C SER A 60 -15.40 -3.67 15.02
N ASN A 61 -16.25 -2.81 15.58
CA ASN A 61 -16.95 -3.04 16.85
C ASN A 61 -18.47 -3.24 16.66
N ASP A 62 -18.94 -3.34 15.42
CA ASP A 62 -20.36 -3.38 15.04
C ASP A 62 -20.69 -4.59 14.16
N GLY A 63 -19.92 -5.67 14.29
CA GLY A 63 -20.13 -6.90 13.51
C GLY A 63 -19.73 -6.78 12.04
N GLY A 64 -18.78 -5.88 11.73
CA GLY A 64 -18.24 -5.68 10.39
C GLY A 64 -18.96 -4.61 9.59
N VAL A 65 -19.94 -3.88 10.15
CA VAL A 65 -20.66 -2.82 9.43
C VAL A 65 -19.70 -1.69 9.07
N SER A 66 -18.82 -1.30 10.01
CA SER A 66 -17.79 -0.29 9.78
C SER A 66 -16.43 -0.76 10.28
N TRP A 67 -15.36 -0.27 9.65
CA TRP A 67 -13.99 -0.65 9.96
C TRP A 67 -13.11 0.58 10.19
N VAL A 68 -12.24 0.49 11.18
CA VAL A 68 -11.28 1.55 11.53
C VAL A 68 -9.88 0.96 11.56
N ARG A 69 -8.93 1.64 10.95
CA ARG A 69 -7.51 1.25 10.91
C ARG A 69 -6.89 1.34 12.32
N LYS A 70 -6.04 0.37 12.69
CA LYS A 70 -5.49 0.17 14.04
C LYS A 70 -3.99 -0.15 13.97
N GLU A 71 -3.17 0.89 13.75
CA GLU A 71 -1.72 0.74 13.53
C GLU A 71 -0.86 1.64 14.41
N ALA A 72 -1.46 2.42 15.32
CA ALA A 72 -0.69 3.31 16.19
C ALA A 72 0.32 2.52 17.04
N GLY A 73 1.61 2.87 16.96
CA GLY A 73 2.71 2.17 17.61
C GLY A 73 3.33 1.02 16.79
N LEU A 74 2.77 0.65 15.63
CA LEU A 74 3.45 -0.23 14.69
C LEU A 74 4.42 0.59 13.85
N SER A 75 5.66 0.13 13.73
CA SER A 75 6.69 0.78 12.91
C SER A 75 6.92 0.02 11.62
N GLY A 76 7.01 0.76 10.50
CA GLY A 76 7.31 0.22 9.18
C GLY A 76 6.09 -0.37 8.45
N SER A 77 6.31 -0.80 7.22
CA SER A 77 5.30 -1.50 6.41
C SER A 77 4.92 -2.82 7.08
N LEU A 78 3.63 -3.06 7.27
CA LEU A 78 3.15 -4.34 7.82
C LEU A 78 3.41 -5.54 6.90
N GLY A 79 3.92 -5.29 5.70
CA GLY A 79 4.24 -6.32 4.69
C GLY A 79 3.01 -6.94 4.05
N VAL A 80 3.15 -7.37 2.81
CA VAL A 80 2.03 -7.83 1.96
C VAL A 80 1.50 -9.21 2.35
N ALA A 81 2.28 -10.02 3.09
CA ALA A 81 1.96 -11.43 3.29
C ALA A 81 1.96 -11.90 4.75
N GLY A 82 2.31 -11.06 5.72
CA GLY A 82 2.72 -11.51 7.04
C GLY A 82 1.89 -11.05 8.23
N ILE A 83 0.76 -10.37 8.04
CA ILE A 83 -0.05 -9.95 9.19
C ILE A 83 -0.74 -11.17 9.80
N SER A 84 -0.18 -11.71 10.88
CA SER A 84 -0.85 -12.70 11.71
C SER A 84 -1.18 -12.09 13.07
N LEU A 85 -2.42 -12.27 13.50
CA LEU A 85 -2.97 -11.75 14.74
C LEU A 85 -3.43 -12.90 15.64
N ALA A 86 -3.14 -12.82 16.93
CA ALA A 86 -3.78 -13.62 17.96
C ALA A 86 -4.63 -12.70 18.85
N ILE A 87 -5.80 -13.18 19.24
CA ILE A 87 -6.71 -12.50 20.18
C ILE A 87 -6.80 -13.36 21.42
N ASP A 88 -6.55 -12.77 22.58
CA ASP A 88 -6.75 -13.44 23.86
C ASP A 88 -8.23 -13.86 24.02
N ALA A 89 -8.45 -15.14 24.28
CA ALA A 89 -9.81 -15.68 24.33
C ALA A 89 -10.63 -15.18 25.52
N GLU A 90 -9.97 -14.79 26.61
CA GLU A 90 -10.58 -14.31 27.85
C GLU A 90 -10.52 -12.77 27.98
N ALA A 91 -9.54 -12.11 27.34
CA ALA A 91 -9.32 -10.67 27.43
C ALA A 91 -9.46 -10.01 26.07
N ALA A 92 -10.68 -9.64 25.67
CA ALA A 92 -11.04 -9.14 24.34
C ALA A 92 -10.16 -7.99 23.80
N ASN A 93 -9.51 -7.24 24.67
CA ASN A 93 -8.64 -6.11 24.32
C ASN A 93 -7.14 -6.48 24.25
N THR A 94 -6.78 -7.71 24.60
CA THR A 94 -5.39 -8.16 24.52
C THR A 94 -5.15 -8.87 23.20
N LEU A 95 -4.18 -8.39 22.45
CA LEU A 95 -3.86 -8.85 21.11
C LEU A 95 -2.36 -8.97 20.93
N TRP A 96 -1.93 -9.91 20.08
CA TRP A 96 -0.56 -10.02 19.59
C TRP A 96 -0.55 -10.03 18.06
N LEU A 97 0.44 -9.36 17.49
CA LEU A 97 0.61 -9.21 16.06
C LEU A 97 2.07 -9.49 15.69
N VAL A 98 2.28 -10.24 14.62
CA VAL A 98 3.58 -10.29 13.96
C VAL A 98 3.55 -9.41 12.72
N ASP A 99 4.45 -8.44 12.66
CA ASP A 99 4.54 -7.50 11.52
C ASP A 99 5.38 -8.09 10.36
N GLY A 100 5.40 -7.39 9.22
CA GLY A 100 6.07 -7.87 8.01
C GLY A 100 7.60 -8.01 8.10
N VAL A 101 8.21 -7.43 9.14
CA VAL A 101 9.64 -7.58 9.41
C VAL A 101 9.93 -8.60 10.54
N GLY A 102 8.90 -9.32 11.00
CA GLY A 102 9.04 -10.44 11.93
C GLY A 102 9.05 -10.05 13.41
N ARG A 103 8.66 -8.82 13.79
CA ARG A 103 8.61 -8.40 15.19
C ARG A 103 7.25 -8.77 15.81
N VAL A 104 7.29 -9.22 17.06
CA VAL A 104 6.08 -9.49 17.84
C VAL A 104 5.66 -8.23 18.59
N ASN A 105 4.47 -7.75 18.29
CA ASN A 105 3.86 -6.58 18.92
C ASN A 105 2.69 -7.03 19.81
N ARG A 106 2.41 -6.32 20.89
CA ARG A 106 1.28 -6.55 21.79
C ARG A 106 0.45 -5.28 21.97
N SER A 107 -0.87 -5.44 21.95
CA SER A 107 -1.82 -4.41 22.37
C SER A 107 -2.59 -4.88 23.60
N SER A 108 -2.94 -3.97 24.51
CA SER A 108 -3.83 -4.20 25.66
C SER A 108 -5.11 -3.38 25.62
N ASP A 109 -5.35 -2.65 24.51
CA ASP A 109 -6.47 -1.72 24.33
C ASP A 109 -7.28 -2.00 23.05
N GLY A 110 -7.20 -3.25 22.57
CA GLY A 110 -7.95 -3.68 21.38
C GLY A 110 -7.34 -3.20 20.06
N GLY A 111 -6.04 -2.94 20.03
CA GLY A 111 -5.31 -2.51 18.85
C GLY A 111 -5.25 -0.97 18.70
N ASP A 112 -5.77 -0.20 19.68
CA ASP A 112 -5.67 1.26 19.62
C ASP A 112 -4.22 1.71 19.70
N ASN A 113 -3.40 0.99 20.50
CA ASN A 113 -1.95 1.18 20.57
C ASN A 113 -1.23 -0.18 20.59
N TRP A 114 -0.06 -0.23 19.94
CA TRP A 114 0.80 -1.40 19.88
C TRP A 114 2.17 -1.09 20.46
N ALA A 115 2.74 -2.08 21.15
CA ALA A 115 4.09 -2.01 21.71
C ALA A 115 4.87 -3.28 21.35
N LEU A 116 6.16 -3.13 21.06
CA LEU A 116 7.05 -4.27 20.83
C LEU A 116 7.19 -5.11 22.10
N THR A 117 7.15 -6.44 21.97
CA THR A 117 7.43 -7.35 23.10
C THR A 117 8.94 -7.55 23.34
N GLY A 118 9.78 -7.06 22.44
CA GLY A 118 11.23 -7.28 22.45
C GLY A 118 11.68 -8.52 21.67
N TYR A 119 10.76 -9.37 21.20
CA TYR A 119 11.07 -10.54 20.40
C TYR A 119 10.89 -10.28 18.90
N SER A 120 11.82 -10.76 18.09
CA SER A 120 11.77 -10.66 16.64
C SER A 120 12.36 -11.90 15.95
N ARG A 121 11.92 -12.13 14.73
CA ARG A 121 12.40 -13.15 13.79
C ARG A 121 12.86 -12.49 12.49
N PRO A 122 13.58 -13.19 11.60
CA PRO A 122 13.81 -12.69 10.24
C PRO A 122 12.51 -12.31 9.55
N ALA A 123 12.55 -11.33 8.68
CA ALA A 123 11.40 -10.92 7.88
C ALA A 123 10.79 -12.12 7.14
N TYR A 124 9.46 -12.22 7.15
CA TYR A 124 8.68 -13.29 6.49
C TYR A 124 8.92 -14.71 7.05
N ASP A 125 9.60 -14.87 8.18
CA ASP A 125 9.79 -16.20 8.81
C ASP A 125 8.55 -16.69 9.56
N VAL A 126 7.64 -15.80 10.00
CA VAL A 126 6.45 -16.16 10.77
C VAL A 126 5.20 -16.15 9.90
N ASN A 127 4.55 -17.31 9.80
CA ASN A 127 3.29 -17.47 9.04
C ASN A 127 2.05 -17.29 9.90
N GLN A 128 2.15 -17.62 11.21
CA GLN A 128 1.00 -17.53 12.11
C GLN A 128 1.46 -17.33 13.56
N ILE A 129 0.72 -16.48 14.30
CA ILE A 129 0.72 -16.44 15.77
C ILE A 129 -0.63 -16.94 16.27
N VAL A 130 -0.64 -17.79 17.29
CA VAL A 130 -1.86 -18.40 17.84
C VAL A 130 -1.84 -18.27 19.35
N ASP A 131 -2.95 -17.79 19.93
CA ASP A 131 -3.18 -17.82 21.38
C ASP A 131 -3.63 -19.22 21.83
N ALA A 132 -3.07 -19.73 22.92
CA ALA A 132 -3.51 -20.98 23.51
C ALA A 132 -4.77 -20.74 24.36
N PRO A 133 -5.84 -21.54 24.18
CA PRO A 133 -7.03 -21.44 25.04
C PRO A 133 -6.69 -21.58 26.53
N GLY A 134 -7.34 -20.77 27.40
CA GLY A 134 -7.20 -20.85 28.84
C GLY A 134 -6.52 -19.64 29.52
N GLY A 135 -6.37 -18.50 28.82
CA GLY A 135 -5.97 -17.21 29.40
C GLY A 135 -4.60 -17.18 30.08
N THR A 136 -3.69 -18.07 29.67
CA THR A 136 -2.38 -18.24 30.29
C THR A 136 -1.31 -17.29 29.74
N GLY A 137 -1.62 -16.51 28.68
CA GLY A 137 -0.62 -15.76 27.92
C GLY A 137 0.35 -16.63 27.14
N ARG A 138 -0.01 -17.92 26.92
CA ARG A 138 0.79 -18.87 26.16
C ARG A 138 0.50 -18.70 24.67
N LEU A 139 1.55 -18.47 23.88
CA LEU A 139 1.47 -18.24 22.45
C LEU A 139 2.28 -19.25 21.67
N TYR A 140 1.86 -19.52 20.44
CA TYR A 140 2.62 -20.31 19.48
C TYR A 140 2.93 -19.47 18.24
N LEU A 141 4.16 -19.56 17.72
CA LEU A 141 4.55 -19.07 16.40
C LEU A 141 4.76 -20.25 15.45
N VAL A 142 4.19 -20.15 14.28
CA VAL A 142 4.40 -21.06 13.15
C VAL A 142 5.38 -20.41 12.19
N THR A 143 6.51 -21.09 11.92
CA THR A 143 7.62 -20.47 11.21
C THR A 143 8.04 -21.23 9.95
N GLU A 144 8.69 -20.52 9.04
CA GLU A 144 9.30 -21.09 7.83
C GLU A 144 10.54 -21.94 8.13
N THR A 145 11.32 -21.53 9.13
CA THR A 145 12.66 -22.11 9.30
C THR A 145 12.83 -22.92 10.60
N SER A 146 11.97 -22.70 11.61
CA SER A 146 12.19 -23.23 12.98
C SER A 146 11.00 -24.04 13.51
N GLY A 147 10.05 -24.41 12.65
CA GLY A 147 8.87 -25.19 13.04
C GLY A 147 7.90 -24.39 13.91
N VAL A 148 7.40 -24.98 15.00
CA VAL A 148 6.53 -24.35 16.00
C VAL A 148 7.38 -23.84 17.16
N LEU A 149 7.22 -22.57 17.53
CA LEU A 149 7.84 -22.01 18.73
C LEU A 149 6.75 -21.71 19.76
N VAL A 150 7.07 -21.79 21.06
CA VAL A 150 6.15 -21.53 22.17
C VAL A 150 6.69 -20.42 23.07
N SER A 151 5.83 -19.49 23.44
CA SER A 151 6.02 -18.50 24.51
C SER A 151 5.13 -18.84 25.71
N ASN A 152 5.65 -18.66 26.91
CA ASN A 152 4.88 -18.74 28.16
C ASN A 152 4.93 -17.43 28.95
N ASP A 153 5.37 -16.35 28.30
CA ASP A 153 5.60 -15.03 28.88
C ASP A 153 4.94 -13.91 28.05
N SER A 154 3.80 -14.20 27.44
CA SER A 154 3.01 -13.26 26.63
C SER A 154 3.78 -12.68 25.43
N GLY A 155 4.69 -13.46 24.83
CA GLY A 155 5.40 -13.10 23.61
C GLY A 155 6.74 -12.39 23.85
N ALA A 156 7.20 -12.28 25.10
CA ALA A 156 8.51 -11.67 25.38
C ALA A 156 9.68 -12.59 24.96
N SER A 157 9.49 -13.90 25.05
CA SER A 157 10.45 -14.87 24.53
C SER A 157 9.76 -16.09 23.90
N PHE A 158 10.45 -16.77 22.97
CA PHE A 158 9.97 -17.98 22.34
C PHE A 158 11.07 -19.05 22.31
N THR A 159 10.67 -20.29 22.53
CA THR A 159 11.53 -21.46 22.47
C THR A 159 10.94 -22.52 21.54
N ALA A 160 11.74 -23.41 20.98
CA ALA A 160 11.25 -24.49 20.14
C ALA A 160 10.22 -25.36 20.89
N SER A 161 9.11 -25.66 20.22
CA SER A 161 8.03 -26.50 20.75
C SER A 161 8.30 -27.96 20.38
N GLY A 162 8.84 -28.73 21.33
CA GLY A 162 8.85 -30.16 21.25
C GLY A 162 9.75 -30.83 20.20
N SER A 163 9.61 -32.14 20.12
CA SER A 163 10.33 -33.01 19.18
C SER A 163 9.37 -33.58 18.13
N GLY A 164 9.92 -34.12 17.02
CA GLY A 164 9.14 -34.82 16.01
C GLY A 164 8.76 -34.00 14.80
N LEU A 165 8.92 -32.65 14.81
CA LEU A 165 8.91 -31.86 13.61
C LEU A 165 10.29 -31.92 12.93
N PRO A 166 10.38 -32.21 11.64
CA PRO A 166 11.65 -32.19 10.92
C PRO A 166 12.24 -30.77 10.89
N ALA A 167 13.56 -30.69 11.09
CA ALA A 167 14.26 -29.40 11.01
C ALA A 167 14.23 -28.88 9.58
N GLY A 168 13.93 -27.58 9.41
CA GLY A 168 13.92 -26.91 8.11
C GLY A 168 12.64 -27.12 7.27
N VAL A 169 11.63 -27.82 7.79
CA VAL A 169 10.33 -27.95 7.13
C VAL A 169 9.49 -26.68 7.38
N PRO A 170 9.12 -25.92 6.33
CA PRO A 170 8.29 -24.72 6.48
C PRO A 170 6.88 -25.11 6.91
N LEU A 171 6.38 -24.50 7.98
CA LEU A 171 5.01 -24.68 8.45
C LEU A 171 4.15 -23.46 8.06
N ALA A 172 2.91 -23.73 7.62
CA ALA A 172 1.97 -22.68 7.19
C ALA A 172 0.85 -22.43 8.20
N HIS A 173 0.40 -23.47 8.90
CA HIS A 173 -0.81 -23.41 9.71
C HIS A 173 -0.70 -24.20 11.01
N LEU A 174 -1.30 -23.71 12.09
CA LEU A 174 -1.51 -24.42 13.36
C LEU A 174 -2.96 -24.28 13.78
N ALA A 175 -3.63 -25.40 14.02
CA ALA A 175 -4.96 -25.46 14.62
C ALA A 175 -4.87 -26.11 16.01
N ILE A 176 -5.58 -25.52 16.99
CA ILE A 176 -5.71 -26.03 18.34
C ILE A 176 -7.15 -26.47 18.56
N ASP A 177 -7.37 -27.68 19.08
CA ASP A 177 -8.69 -28.17 19.44
C ASP A 177 -9.21 -27.43 20.68
N ALA A 178 -10.22 -26.57 20.51
CA ALA A 178 -10.80 -25.81 21.62
C ALA A 178 -11.40 -26.70 22.72
N ALA A 179 -11.84 -27.92 22.38
CA ALA A 179 -12.37 -28.90 23.34
C ALA A 179 -11.26 -29.64 24.08
N ASN A 180 -10.06 -29.77 23.50
CA ASN A 180 -8.87 -30.41 24.08
C ASN A 180 -7.62 -29.65 23.63
N PRO A 181 -7.22 -28.56 24.33
CA PRO A 181 -6.08 -27.74 23.93
C PRO A 181 -4.70 -28.47 23.85
N LEU A 182 -4.59 -29.69 24.40
CA LEU A 182 -3.41 -30.54 24.24
C LEU A 182 -3.34 -31.15 22.83
N ARG A 183 -4.46 -31.19 22.11
CA ARG A 183 -4.52 -31.68 20.73
C ARG A 183 -4.32 -30.52 19.75
N MET A 184 -3.32 -30.64 18.91
CA MET A 184 -2.91 -29.64 17.96
C MET A 184 -2.54 -30.29 16.63
N LEU A 185 -2.78 -29.58 15.53
CA LEU A 185 -2.39 -30.01 14.18
C LEU A 185 -1.57 -28.90 13.52
N ALA A 186 -0.39 -29.24 13.04
CA ALA A 186 0.48 -28.34 12.29
C ALA A 186 0.54 -28.80 10.83
N GLY A 187 0.30 -27.86 9.90
CA GLY A 187 0.33 -28.10 8.47
C GLY A 187 1.56 -27.47 7.81
N THR A 188 2.16 -28.18 6.85
CA THR A 188 3.31 -27.72 6.08
C THR A 188 2.90 -26.73 4.99
N ARG A 189 3.83 -25.87 4.60
CA ARG A 189 3.74 -25.08 3.37
C ARG A 189 4.06 -25.96 2.15
N GLY A 190 3.54 -25.59 0.97
CA GLY A 190 3.87 -26.27 -0.29
C GLY A 190 5.37 -26.21 -0.60
N TYR A 191 5.89 -27.26 -1.23
CA TYR A 191 7.31 -27.44 -1.47
C TYR A 191 7.57 -28.13 -2.82
N ASP A 192 8.82 -28.15 -3.24
CA ASP A 192 9.24 -28.92 -4.41
C ASP A 192 9.20 -30.44 -4.11
N ALA A 193 8.52 -31.20 -4.98
CA ALA A 193 8.37 -32.66 -4.86
C ALA A 193 9.70 -33.43 -4.78
N THR A 194 10.82 -32.80 -5.05
CA THR A 194 12.15 -33.38 -5.00
C THR A 194 12.83 -33.23 -3.62
N ASP A 195 12.21 -32.50 -2.68
CA ASP A 195 12.77 -32.27 -1.36
C ASP A 195 12.55 -33.48 -0.44
N PRO A 196 13.61 -34.21 -0.07
CA PRO A 196 13.50 -35.43 0.73
C PRO A 196 13.12 -35.20 2.21
N LEU A 197 13.05 -33.91 2.66
CA LEU A 197 12.70 -33.54 4.02
C LEU A 197 11.19 -33.52 4.24
N HIS A 198 10.39 -33.42 3.18
CA HIS A 198 8.94 -33.27 3.23
C HIS A 198 8.23 -34.61 3.07
N THR A 199 8.18 -35.41 4.14
CA THR A 199 7.49 -36.70 4.12
C THR A 199 6.02 -36.64 4.52
N GLU A 200 5.62 -35.56 5.24
CA GLU A 200 4.29 -35.43 5.81
C GLU A 200 3.75 -34.02 5.55
N SER A 201 2.45 -33.91 5.25
CA SER A 201 1.74 -32.64 5.11
C SER A 201 1.15 -32.13 6.42
N ILE A 202 0.74 -33.04 7.33
CA ILE A 202 0.14 -32.69 8.63
C ILE A 202 0.80 -33.46 9.75
N TYR A 203 1.14 -32.78 10.84
CA TYR A 203 1.66 -33.32 12.09
C TYR A 203 0.65 -33.13 13.22
N LEU A 204 0.43 -34.17 14.03
CA LEU A 204 -0.42 -34.18 15.22
C LEU A 204 0.42 -34.12 16.49
N SER A 205 0.02 -33.26 17.42
CA SER A 205 0.42 -33.32 18.83
C SER A 205 -0.80 -33.62 19.71
N THR A 206 -0.63 -34.43 20.77
CA THR A 206 -1.65 -34.72 21.78
C THR A 206 -1.22 -34.28 23.18
N ASP A 207 -0.09 -33.60 23.29
CA ASP A 207 0.57 -33.18 24.54
C ASP A 207 0.90 -31.69 24.59
N GLY A 208 0.13 -30.87 23.82
CA GLY A 208 0.27 -29.42 23.79
C GLY A 208 1.55 -28.93 23.08
N GLY A 209 2.01 -29.67 22.08
CA GLY A 209 3.19 -29.36 21.28
C GLY A 209 4.50 -29.90 21.86
N ALA A 210 4.48 -30.73 22.91
CA ALA A 210 5.70 -31.31 23.44
C ALA A 210 6.28 -32.41 22.53
N SER A 211 5.42 -33.12 21.78
CA SER A 211 5.82 -34.03 20.72
C SER A 211 4.88 -34.01 19.54
N TRP A 212 5.39 -34.31 18.35
CA TRP A 212 4.66 -34.27 17.08
C TRP A 212 4.88 -35.56 16.28
N THR A 213 3.82 -36.03 15.63
CA THR A 213 3.85 -37.24 14.77
C THR A 213 3.17 -36.88 13.43
N GLY A 214 3.81 -37.24 12.32
CA GLY A 214 3.21 -37.10 10.99
C GLY A 214 1.99 -38.02 10.85
N THR A 215 0.89 -37.50 10.32
CA THR A 215 -0.40 -38.22 10.17
C THR A 215 -1.02 -38.16 8.78
N LEU A 216 -0.61 -37.25 7.96
CA LEU A 216 -0.97 -37.18 6.52
C LEU A 216 0.32 -37.16 5.73
N GLY A 217 0.62 -38.24 4.99
CA GLY A 217 1.77 -38.33 4.10
C GLY A 217 1.78 -37.19 3.07
N SER A 218 2.93 -36.99 2.43
CA SER A 218 3.14 -35.90 1.46
C SER A 218 2.04 -35.86 0.38
N ALA A 219 1.08 -34.99 0.59
CA ALA A 219 -0.05 -34.74 -0.33
C ALA A 219 0.04 -33.36 -1.01
N SER A 220 1.09 -32.60 -0.70
CA SER A 220 1.20 -31.20 -1.08
C SER A 220 2.45 -30.95 -1.90
N TYR A 221 2.24 -30.43 -3.12
CA TYR A 221 3.31 -30.05 -4.04
C TYR A 221 3.36 -28.54 -4.32
N TYR A 222 2.28 -27.81 -4.09
CA TYR A 222 2.14 -26.43 -4.59
C TYR A 222 1.82 -25.40 -3.50
N MET A 223 0.69 -25.56 -2.82
CA MET A 223 0.19 -24.55 -1.87
C MET A 223 0.35 -24.97 -0.40
N GLY A 224 0.51 -26.26 -0.15
CA GLY A 224 0.59 -26.81 1.21
C GLY A 224 -0.77 -26.83 1.91
N VAL A 225 -0.73 -26.82 3.24
CA VAL A 225 -1.92 -26.78 4.09
C VAL A 225 -2.33 -25.31 4.31
N THR A 226 -3.47 -24.92 3.76
CA THR A 226 -3.95 -23.53 3.84
C THR A 226 -4.88 -23.28 5.02
N ASP A 227 -5.62 -24.32 5.48
CA ASP A 227 -6.51 -24.22 6.64
C ASP A 227 -6.81 -25.60 7.26
N ILE A 228 -7.00 -25.64 8.58
CA ILE A 228 -7.41 -26.83 9.34
C ILE A 228 -8.50 -26.42 10.33
N SER A 229 -9.58 -27.20 10.43
CA SER A 229 -10.71 -26.92 11.33
C SER A 229 -11.19 -28.17 12.10
N PHE A 230 -11.15 -28.09 13.43
CA PHE A 230 -11.81 -29.05 14.29
C PHE A 230 -13.33 -28.86 14.31
N GLY A 231 -14.07 -29.94 14.30
CA GLY A 231 -15.54 -29.97 14.31
C GLY A 231 -16.12 -30.92 15.36
N ALA A 232 -17.43 -31.06 15.35
CA ALA A 232 -18.16 -31.93 16.28
C ALA A 232 -17.74 -33.40 16.11
N GLY A 233 -17.74 -34.15 17.22
CA GLY A 233 -17.53 -35.61 17.23
C GLY A 233 -16.12 -36.08 16.88
N GLY A 234 -15.11 -35.22 17.09
CA GLY A 234 -13.71 -35.56 16.81
C GLY A 234 -13.33 -35.48 15.34
N LYS A 235 -14.21 -34.94 14.52
CA LYS A 235 -13.93 -34.74 13.08
C LYS A 235 -13.04 -33.53 12.86
N VAL A 236 -12.13 -33.65 11.89
CA VAL A 236 -11.25 -32.57 11.45
C VAL A 236 -11.30 -32.49 9.93
N TYR A 237 -11.27 -31.27 9.41
CA TYR A 237 -11.18 -31.01 7.98
C TYR A 237 -9.96 -30.15 7.70
N ALA A 238 -9.26 -30.47 6.60
CA ALA A 238 -8.10 -29.72 6.15
C ALA A 238 -8.18 -29.39 4.67
N ALA A 239 -7.79 -28.18 4.32
CA ALA A 239 -7.53 -27.76 2.94
C ALA A 239 -6.05 -27.97 2.66
N VAL A 240 -5.75 -28.91 1.78
CA VAL A 240 -4.37 -29.31 1.44
C VAL A 240 -4.26 -29.31 -0.08
N ASP A 241 -3.39 -28.46 -0.61
CA ASP A 241 -3.09 -28.36 -2.06
C ASP A 241 -4.35 -28.22 -2.92
N ASP A 242 -5.23 -27.29 -2.53
CA ASP A 242 -6.52 -27.02 -3.17
C ASP A 242 -7.58 -28.13 -3.04
N ALA A 243 -7.36 -29.14 -2.22
CA ALA A 243 -8.26 -30.27 -2.00
C ALA A 243 -8.73 -30.37 -0.54
N LEU A 244 -9.87 -31.04 -0.33
CA LEU A 244 -10.43 -31.32 0.99
C LEU A 244 -10.00 -32.68 1.50
N TYR A 245 -9.50 -32.71 2.74
CA TYR A 245 -9.23 -33.92 3.51
C TYR A 245 -10.06 -33.94 4.79
N ARG A 246 -10.44 -35.14 5.25
CA ARG A 246 -11.20 -35.36 6.49
C ARG A 246 -10.51 -36.39 7.36
N SER A 247 -10.46 -36.11 8.64
CA SER A 247 -10.15 -37.07 9.70
C SER A 247 -11.41 -37.34 10.54
N ASP A 248 -11.61 -38.59 10.93
CA ASP A 248 -12.71 -39.04 11.80
C ASP A 248 -12.24 -39.36 13.22
N ASP A 249 -10.94 -39.25 13.49
CA ASP A 249 -10.26 -39.66 14.71
C ASP A 249 -9.39 -38.56 15.35
N GLY A 250 -9.74 -37.27 15.07
CA GLY A 250 -9.07 -36.13 15.65
C GLY A 250 -7.71 -35.78 15.04
N GLY A 251 -7.47 -36.18 13.79
CA GLY A 251 -6.27 -35.91 13.03
C GLY A 251 -5.25 -37.05 13.03
N ALA A 252 -5.57 -38.22 13.59
CA ALA A 252 -4.65 -39.36 13.63
C ALA A 252 -4.57 -40.11 12.29
N SER A 253 -5.67 -40.10 11.51
CA SER A 253 -5.70 -40.62 10.13
C SER A 253 -6.60 -39.78 9.24
N TRP A 254 -6.38 -39.82 7.92
CA TRP A 254 -7.03 -38.94 6.96
C TRP A 254 -7.61 -39.69 5.77
N THR A 255 -8.76 -39.19 5.29
CA THR A 255 -9.41 -39.64 4.07
C THR A 255 -9.48 -38.43 3.10
N GLY A 256 -9.01 -38.60 1.89
CA GLY A 256 -9.02 -37.60 0.84
C GLY A 256 -8.12 -37.91 -0.34
N PRO A 257 -8.11 -37.11 -1.41
CA PRO A 257 -8.92 -35.91 -1.58
C PRO A 257 -10.42 -36.20 -1.73
N LEU A 258 -11.25 -35.43 -1.04
CA LEU A 258 -12.71 -35.45 -1.14
C LEU A 258 -13.19 -34.35 -2.10
N LEU A 259 -14.45 -34.40 -2.51
CA LEU A 259 -15.08 -33.52 -3.48
C LEU A 259 -14.54 -33.67 -4.91
N GLY A 260 -15.42 -34.12 -5.78
CA GLY A 260 -15.25 -34.02 -7.23
C GLY A 260 -15.55 -32.60 -7.76
N PRO A 261 -15.54 -32.44 -9.11
CA PRO A 261 -15.93 -31.16 -9.72
C PRO A 261 -17.29 -30.67 -9.17
N PRO A 262 -17.49 -29.35 -9.02
CA PRO A 262 -16.64 -28.27 -9.48
C PRO A 262 -15.58 -27.77 -8.49
N TYR A 263 -15.44 -28.38 -7.28
CA TYR A 263 -14.61 -27.82 -6.20
C TYR A 263 -13.25 -28.48 -6.03
N ASN A 264 -12.91 -29.50 -6.83
CA ASN A 264 -11.54 -30.03 -6.88
C ASN A 264 -10.56 -28.96 -7.40
N ASN A 265 -9.39 -28.87 -6.81
CA ASN A 265 -8.31 -27.90 -7.14
C ASN A 265 -8.76 -26.44 -6.97
N SER A 266 -9.52 -26.12 -5.91
CA SER A 266 -9.96 -24.75 -5.66
C SER A 266 -10.24 -24.40 -4.19
N ILE A 267 -9.87 -25.26 -3.23
CA ILE A 267 -10.20 -25.08 -1.81
C ILE A 267 -9.07 -24.34 -1.10
N MET A 268 -9.40 -23.24 -0.41
CA MET A 268 -8.46 -22.41 0.34
C MET A 268 -8.77 -22.31 1.83
N ALA A 269 -10.04 -22.49 2.22
CA ALA A 269 -10.50 -22.35 3.58
C ALA A 269 -11.52 -23.43 3.92
N VAL A 270 -11.46 -23.94 5.14
CA VAL A 270 -12.42 -24.88 5.68
C VAL A 270 -12.87 -24.44 7.07
N ARG A 271 -14.17 -24.62 7.36
CA ARG A 271 -14.70 -24.38 8.70
C ARG A 271 -15.73 -25.44 9.03
N ALA A 272 -15.37 -26.35 9.94
CA ALA A 272 -16.26 -27.38 10.45
C ALA A 272 -17.37 -26.78 11.34
N ASP A 273 -18.57 -27.31 11.24
CA ASP A 273 -19.64 -26.96 12.16
C ASP A 273 -19.34 -27.55 13.56
N PRO A 274 -19.28 -26.70 14.61
CA PRO A 274 -18.92 -27.15 15.95
C PRO A 274 -20.01 -28.00 16.63
N ALA A 275 -21.23 -28.02 16.10
CA ALA A 275 -22.37 -28.72 16.70
C ALA A 275 -22.86 -29.89 15.85
N THR A 276 -22.71 -29.84 14.52
CA THR A 276 -23.26 -30.83 13.58
C THR A 276 -22.12 -31.61 12.92
N PRO A 277 -21.90 -32.88 13.31
CA PRO A 277 -20.96 -33.76 12.65
C PRO A 277 -21.23 -33.87 11.15
N ASN A 278 -20.20 -34.07 10.35
CA ASN A 278 -20.22 -34.14 8.89
C ASN A 278 -20.62 -32.83 8.17
N THR A 279 -20.87 -31.73 8.89
CA THR A 279 -21.12 -30.42 8.25
C THR A 279 -19.83 -29.60 8.22
N VAL A 280 -19.46 -29.15 7.01
CA VAL A 280 -18.28 -28.30 6.78
C VAL A 280 -18.58 -27.24 5.73
N PHE A 281 -18.15 -26.00 6.00
CA PHE A 281 -18.12 -24.90 5.03
C PHE A 281 -16.75 -24.87 4.34
N ILE A 282 -16.77 -24.65 3.03
CA ILE A 282 -15.63 -24.81 2.14
C ILE A 282 -15.55 -23.56 1.29
N GLY A 283 -14.46 -22.79 1.46
CA GLY A 283 -14.15 -21.59 0.72
C GLY A 283 -13.05 -21.82 -0.30
N GLY A 284 -13.12 -21.11 -1.41
CA GLY A 284 -12.10 -21.18 -2.44
C GLY A 284 -12.45 -20.33 -3.65
N TYR A 285 -11.80 -20.59 -4.76
CA TYR A 285 -11.93 -19.79 -5.99
C TYR A 285 -13.31 -19.77 -6.62
N LYS A 286 -14.18 -20.66 -6.21
CA LYS A 286 -15.59 -20.74 -6.67
C LYS A 286 -16.59 -20.25 -5.62
N GLY A 287 -16.13 -19.40 -4.70
CA GLY A 287 -16.94 -18.85 -3.61
C GLY A 287 -17.03 -19.80 -2.42
N LEU A 288 -18.18 -19.80 -1.76
CA LEU A 288 -18.48 -20.67 -0.60
C LEU A 288 -19.41 -21.82 -0.99
N ALA A 289 -19.15 -22.99 -0.42
CA ALA A 289 -20.06 -24.12 -0.44
C ALA A 289 -20.21 -24.74 0.97
N ARG A 290 -21.24 -25.54 1.17
CA ARG A 290 -21.47 -26.34 2.37
C ARG A 290 -21.66 -27.81 2.01
N SER A 291 -20.94 -28.68 2.69
CA SER A 291 -21.21 -30.12 2.73
C SER A 291 -21.93 -30.46 4.03
N THR A 292 -22.82 -31.43 3.98
CA THR A 292 -23.53 -32.03 5.14
C THR A 292 -23.30 -33.53 5.26
N ASP A 293 -22.46 -34.11 4.42
CA ASP A 293 -22.15 -35.54 4.32
C ASP A 293 -20.66 -35.83 4.52
N GLY A 294 -19.95 -34.90 5.17
CA GLY A 294 -18.53 -35.05 5.51
C GLY A 294 -17.60 -34.83 4.34
N GLY A 295 -17.98 -34.03 3.38
CA GLY A 295 -17.14 -33.63 2.24
C GLY A 295 -17.32 -34.53 1.01
N VAL A 296 -18.33 -35.42 0.99
CA VAL A 296 -18.62 -36.26 -0.20
C VAL A 296 -19.32 -35.46 -1.28
N SER A 297 -20.26 -34.61 -0.90
CA SER A 297 -20.93 -33.67 -1.79
C SER A 297 -21.01 -32.27 -1.16
N SER A 298 -21.31 -31.26 -1.98
CA SER A 298 -21.44 -29.90 -1.48
C SER A 298 -22.48 -29.09 -2.26
N THR A 299 -23.06 -28.08 -1.60
CA THR A 299 -24.04 -27.15 -2.15
C THR A 299 -23.45 -25.75 -2.14
N PRO A 300 -23.43 -25.02 -3.27
CA PRO A 300 -22.99 -23.62 -3.32
C PRO A 300 -23.83 -22.71 -2.42
N LEU A 301 -23.18 -21.77 -1.74
CA LEU A 301 -23.76 -20.75 -0.90
C LEU A 301 -23.28 -19.37 -1.36
N THR A 302 -23.59 -18.99 -2.59
CA THR A 302 -23.02 -17.79 -3.25
C THR A 302 -24.01 -16.64 -3.43
N THR A 303 -25.28 -16.82 -2.96
CA THR A 303 -26.33 -15.78 -3.09
C THR A 303 -25.93 -14.49 -2.38
N GLY A 304 -25.77 -13.39 -3.15
CA GLY A 304 -25.35 -12.08 -2.62
C GLY A 304 -23.85 -11.83 -2.66
N LEU A 305 -23.01 -12.82 -3.00
CA LEU A 305 -21.62 -12.56 -3.35
C LEU A 305 -21.53 -11.87 -4.71
N ILE A 306 -20.58 -10.95 -4.84
CA ILE A 306 -20.32 -10.33 -6.15
C ILE A 306 -19.89 -11.41 -7.15
N VAL A 307 -20.39 -11.31 -8.39
CA VAL A 307 -20.05 -12.22 -9.49
C VAL A 307 -19.34 -11.41 -10.58
N THR A 308 -18.14 -11.84 -10.95
CA THR A 308 -17.36 -11.23 -12.03
C THR A 308 -16.98 -12.31 -13.05
N ALA A 309 -17.27 -12.08 -14.32
CA ALA A 309 -17.05 -13.03 -15.40
C ALA A 309 -17.69 -14.43 -15.13
N GLY A 310 -18.85 -14.47 -14.46
CA GLY A 310 -19.54 -15.71 -14.13
C GLY A 310 -19.01 -16.44 -12.88
N MET A 311 -17.98 -15.91 -12.22
CA MET A 311 -17.39 -16.49 -11.01
C MET A 311 -17.74 -15.64 -9.78
N PRO A 312 -18.20 -16.24 -8.67
CA PRO A 312 -18.36 -15.54 -7.40
C PRO A 312 -17.01 -15.17 -6.81
N ALA A 313 -16.99 -14.17 -5.89
CA ALA A 313 -15.78 -13.76 -5.19
C ALA A 313 -15.07 -14.94 -4.53
N SER A 314 -13.72 -15.00 -4.66
CA SER A 314 -12.89 -16.04 -4.06
C SER A 314 -12.87 -15.93 -2.55
N VAL A 315 -13.22 -17.01 -1.84
CA VAL A 315 -13.29 -17.04 -0.38
C VAL A 315 -12.04 -17.71 0.18
N ASN A 316 -11.21 -16.92 0.86
CA ASN A 316 -9.97 -17.39 1.48
C ASN A 316 -10.03 -17.47 3.01
N ARG A 317 -11.08 -16.92 3.65
CA ARG A 317 -11.31 -17.01 5.10
C ARG A 317 -12.78 -17.19 5.41
N ILE A 318 -13.08 -18.07 6.38
CA ILE A 318 -14.43 -18.32 6.90
C ILE A 318 -14.36 -18.17 8.41
N VAL A 319 -15.16 -17.27 8.96
CA VAL A 319 -15.24 -17.05 10.41
C VAL A 319 -16.69 -17.27 10.88
N MET A 320 -16.85 -18.01 11.96
CA MET A 320 -18.13 -18.27 12.61
C MET A 320 -18.27 -17.46 13.89
N HIS A 321 -19.48 -17.02 14.18
CA HIS A 321 -19.78 -16.45 15.50
C HIS A 321 -19.46 -17.47 16.60
N PRO A 322 -18.82 -17.08 17.72
CA PRO A 322 -18.45 -18.04 18.79
C PRO A 322 -19.62 -18.88 19.32
N ASN A 323 -20.84 -18.35 19.28
CA ASN A 323 -22.06 -19.08 19.67
C ASN A 323 -22.79 -19.74 18.49
N TYR A 324 -22.11 -20.02 17.39
CA TYR A 324 -22.70 -20.78 16.27
C TYR A 324 -23.01 -22.24 16.74
N PRO A 325 -24.17 -22.86 16.36
CA PRO A 325 -25.18 -22.40 15.41
C PRO A 325 -26.31 -21.55 16.03
N ALA A 326 -26.34 -21.34 17.35
CA ALA A 326 -27.40 -20.55 17.98
C ALA A 326 -27.44 -19.12 17.42
N ALA A 327 -26.28 -18.50 17.18
CA ALA A 327 -26.13 -17.34 16.33
C ALA A 327 -25.69 -17.81 14.94
N ALA A 328 -26.59 -17.84 13.96
CA ALA A 328 -26.32 -18.34 12.61
C ALA A 328 -25.51 -17.33 11.77
N GLN A 329 -24.51 -16.69 12.39
CA GLN A 329 -23.71 -15.62 11.80
C GLN A 329 -22.37 -16.15 11.30
N LEU A 330 -22.07 -15.78 10.06
CA LEU A 330 -20.80 -16.08 9.40
C LEU A 330 -20.23 -14.83 8.76
N TRP A 331 -18.89 -14.72 8.71
CA TRP A 331 -18.19 -13.73 7.93
C TRP A 331 -17.22 -14.42 6.98
N LEU A 332 -17.07 -13.84 5.79
CA LEU A 332 -16.10 -14.27 4.78
C LEU A 332 -15.07 -13.16 4.54
N GLY A 333 -13.81 -13.53 4.50
CA GLY A 333 -12.76 -12.74 3.88
C GLY A 333 -12.55 -13.22 2.44
N THR A 334 -12.45 -12.27 1.51
CA THR A 334 -12.26 -12.57 0.08
C THR A 334 -10.92 -12.06 -0.43
N GLU A 335 -10.49 -12.58 -1.57
CA GLU A 335 -9.24 -12.12 -2.19
C GLU A 335 -9.37 -10.75 -2.87
N GLU A 336 -10.60 -10.35 -3.29
CA GLU A 336 -10.74 -9.12 -4.08
C GLU A 336 -11.89 -8.20 -3.65
N ALA A 337 -12.88 -8.75 -2.95
CA ALA A 337 -14.14 -8.07 -2.72
C ALA A 337 -14.40 -7.71 -1.24
N GLY A 338 -13.37 -7.77 -0.39
CA GLY A 338 -13.45 -7.42 1.01
C GLY A 338 -14.18 -8.46 1.86
N ILE A 339 -15.06 -8.01 2.75
CA ILE A 339 -15.72 -8.83 3.77
C ILE A 339 -17.21 -8.95 3.47
N TYR A 340 -17.74 -10.17 3.59
CA TYR A 340 -19.17 -10.46 3.51
C TYR A 340 -19.67 -11.04 4.81
N PHE A 341 -20.95 -10.76 5.12
CA PHE A 341 -21.65 -11.23 6.31
C PHE A 341 -22.93 -11.98 5.94
N SER A 342 -23.19 -13.05 6.63
CA SER A 342 -24.46 -13.78 6.60
C SER A 342 -25.04 -13.91 8.01
N ALA A 343 -26.32 -13.58 8.18
CA ALA A 343 -27.10 -13.87 9.38
C ALA A 343 -27.90 -15.17 9.27
N SER A 344 -27.72 -15.93 8.18
CA SER A 344 -28.56 -17.09 7.80
C SER A 344 -27.74 -18.35 7.53
N ALA A 345 -26.62 -18.54 8.25
CA ALA A 345 -25.70 -19.66 8.06
C ALA A 345 -25.25 -19.84 6.60
N GLY A 346 -25.03 -18.71 5.88
CA GLY A 346 -24.55 -18.71 4.51
C GLY A 346 -25.64 -18.75 3.43
N ALA A 347 -26.95 -18.77 3.78
CA ALA A 347 -27.99 -18.78 2.77
C ALA A 347 -28.02 -17.50 1.91
N SER A 348 -27.61 -16.37 2.47
CA SER A 348 -27.43 -15.11 1.74
C SER A 348 -26.30 -14.27 2.36
N TRP A 349 -25.68 -13.43 1.54
CA TRP A 349 -24.53 -12.61 1.91
C TRP A 349 -24.76 -11.13 1.63
N THR A 350 -24.25 -10.28 2.48
CA THR A 350 -24.18 -8.82 2.32
C THR A 350 -22.75 -8.35 2.49
N ALA A 351 -22.31 -7.45 1.64
CA ALA A 351 -20.98 -6.83 1.79
C ALA A 351 -20.92 -5.98 3.07
N ARG A 352 -19.81 -6.09 3.79
CA ARG A 352 -19.52 -5.34 5.02
C ARG A 352 -18.07 -4.89 5.03
N SER A 353 -17.74 -3.95 4.15
CA SER A 353 -16.38 -3.46 3.94
C SER A 353 -16.24 -1.96 4.11
N ASP A 354 -17.27 -1.27 4.67
CA ASP A 354 -17.23 0.18 4.82
C ASP A 354 -16.08 0.60 5.76
N GLY A 355 -15.22 1.52 5.29
CA GLY A 355 -13.98 1.90 5.98
C GLY A 355 -12.80 0.92 5.82
N LEU A 356 -12.98 -0.26 5.19
CA LEU A 356 -11.90 -1.22 4.94
C LEU A 356 -11.06 -0.76 3.72
N ALA A 357 -10.12 0.13 3.95
CA ALA A 357 -9.26 0.68 2.91
C ALA A 357 -8.12 -0.30 2.57
N ALA A 358 -8.40 -1.27 1.69
CA ALA A 358 -7.47 -2.34 1.32
C ALA A 358 -7.45 -2.65 -0.19
N THR A 359 -8.01 -1.75 -1.00
CA THR A 359 -8.10 -1.90 -2.46
C THR A 359 -6.88 -1.26 -3.13
N ASN A 360 -6.05 -2.05 -3.81
CA ASN A 360 -4.85 -1.56 -4.50
C ASN A 360 -5.22 -0.80 -5.79
N ILE A 361 -5.16 0.50 -5.76
CA ILE A 361 -5.50 1.39 -6.88
C ILE A 361 -4.22 1.86 -7.58
N ARG A 362 -4.12 1.59 -8.88
CA ARG A 362 -2.96 1.92 -9.73
C ARG A 362 -3.25 2.86 -10.89
N ALA A 363 -4.51 3.17 -11.14
CA ALA A 363 -4.91 4.11 -12.17
C ALA A 363 -6.07 4.96 -11.69
N LEU A 364 -6.01 6.25 -11.94
CA LEU A 364 -7.07 7.21 -11.64
C LEU A 364 -7.39 8.02 -12.89
N ALA A 365 -8.67 8.30 -13.09
CA ALA A 365 -9.11 9.29 -14.07
C ALA A 365 -10.37 9.98 -13.59
N MET A 366 -10.49 11.29 -13.81
CA MET A 366 -11.58 12.09 -13.32
C MET A 366 -12.38 12.72 -14.45
N PHE A 367 -13.69 12.53 -14.37
CA PHE A 367 -14.66 13.20 -15.23
C PHE A 367 -15.42 14.26 -14.45
N HIS A 368 -15.60 15.43 -15.07
CA HIS A 368 -16.45 16.47 -14.54
C HIS A 368 -17.27 17.12 -15.66
N ASP A 369 -18.54 17.35 -15.38
CA ASP A 369 -19.43 18.26 -16.10
C ASP A 369 -20.35 18.97 -15.09
N ALA A 370 -21.28 19.81 -15.57
CA ALA A 370 -22.19 20.58 -14.70
C ALA A 370 -23.08 19.73 -13.77
N ALA A 371 -23.25 18.43 -14.06
CA ALA A 371 -24.15 17.53 -13.35
C ALA A 371 -23.41 16.38 -12.65
N THR A 372 -22.16 16.09 -13.04
CA THR A 372 -21.46 14.86 -12.61
C THR A 372 -20.02 15.16 -12.28
N HIS A 373 -19.61 14.76 -11.09
CA HIS A 373 -18.23 14.71 -10.64
C HIS A 373 -17.91 13.26 -10.30
N ARG A 374 -17.08 12.61 -11.13
CA ARG A 374 -16.89 11.14 -11.08
C ARG A 374 -15.42 10.76 -11.20
N MET A 375 -15.00 9.91 -10.28
CA MET A 375 -13.69 9.23 -10.33
C MET A 375 -13.82 7.82 -10.91
N PHE A 376 -12.88 7.44 -11.75
CA PHE A 376 -12.61 6.06 -12.14
C PHE A 376 -11.33 5.61 -11.48
N ALA A 377 -11.37 4.46 -10.81
CA ALA A 377 -10.25 3.89 -10.07
C ALA A 377 -9.97 2.46 -10.55
N GLY A 378 -8.77 2.25 -11.10
CA GLY A 378 -8.34 0.96 -11.65
C GLY A 378 -7.60 0.12 -10.62
N TYR A 379 -8.05 -1.13 -10.43
CA TYR A 379 -7.46 -2.10 -9.50
C TYR A 379 -6.20 -2.76 -10.08
N GLY A 380 -5.17 -2.90 -9.27
CA GLY A 380 -3.82 -3.23 -9.73
C GLY A 380 -3.31 -4.65 -9.48
N ASP A 381 -3.96 -5.45 -8.63
CA ASP A 381 -3.39 -6.72 -8.14
C ASP A 381 -4.29 -7.95 -8.30
N ALA A 382 -5.39 -7.87 -9.01
CA ALA A 382 -6.22 -9.04 -9.20
C ALA A 382 -5.47 -10.14 -9.98
N PHE A 383 -5.35 -11.29 -9.39
CA PHE A 383 -4.86 -12.51 -10.06
C PHE A 383 -6.03 -13.38 -10.56
N ARG A 384 -7.27 -12.96 -10.28
CA ARG A 384 -8.51 -13.68 -10.57
C ARG A 384 -9.63 -12.73 -10.95
N PRO A 385 -10.77 -13.24 -11.46
CA PRO A 385 -11.92 -12.41 -11.80
C PRO A 385 -12.43 -11.60 -10.61
N SER A 386 -12.14 -10.31 -10.63
CA SER A 386 -12.57 -9.34 -9.63
C SER A 386 -13.00 -8.06 -10.32
N PRO A 387 -13.70 -7.14 -9.66
CA PRO A 387 -13.91 -5.82 -10.19
C PRO A 387 -12.57 -5.13 -10.42
N ALA A 388 -12.13 -5.06 -11.70
CA ALA A 388 -10.87 -4.44 -12.06
C ALA A 388 -10.98 -2.92 -12.16
N LEU A 389 -12.19 -2.38 -12.27
CA LEU A 389 -12.47 -0.97 -12.39
C LEU A 389 -13.66 -0.56 -11.54
N PHE A 390 -13.48 0.48 -10.75
CA PHE A 390 -14.52 1.11 -9.95
C PHE A 390 -14.84 2.50 -10.46
N ARG A 391 -16.07 2.94 -10.22
CA ARG A 391 -16.50 4.33 -10.41
C ARG A 391 -17.15 4.85 -9.13
N GLY A 392 -16.72 6.04 -8.70
CA GLY A 392 -17.27 6.76 -7.56
C GLY A 392 -17.84 8.11 -7.97
N ASN A 393 -18.92 8.54 -7.34
CA ASN A 393 -19.49 9.87 -7.53
C ASN A 393 -19.40 10.66 -6.23
N ASN A 394 -19.17 11.95 -6.34
CA ASN A 394 -19.29 12.91 -5.25
C ASN A 394 -20.05 14.16 -5.69
N ALA A 395 -20.31 15.07 -4.75
CA ALA A 395 -21.06 16.28 -5.03
C ALA A 395 -20.23 17.41 -5.67
N GLY A 396 -18.91 17.24 -5.73
CA GLY A 396 -17.97 18.21 -6.25
C GLY A 396 -16.59 18.12 -5.59
N PRO A 397 -15.62 18.96 -5.97
CA PRO A 397 -14.28 18.95 -5.43
C PRO A 397 -14.25 18.98 -3.90
N GLY A 398 -13.33 18.21 -3.29
CA GLY A 398 -13.17 18.15 -1.83
C GLY A 398 -14.33 17.54 -1.06
N THR A 399 -15.35 16.98 -1.73
CA THR A 399 -16.42 16.21 -1.06
C THR A 399 -16.14 14.71 -1.18
N PRO A 400 -16.42 13.90 -0.12
CA PRO A 400 -16.20 12.47 -0.17
C PRO A 400 -17.00 11.77 -1.27
N PHE A 401 -16.45 10.70 -1.84
CA PHE A 401 -17.19 9.83 -2.74
C PHE A 401 -18.24 9.04 -1.97
N SER A 402 -19.51 9.34 -2.19
CA SER A 402 -20.64 8.78 -1.45
C SER A 402 -20.95 7.32 -1.81
N SER A 403 -20.50 6.87 -2.98
CA SER A 403 -20.75 5.50 -3.44
C SER A 403 -19.73 5.07 -4.49
N TRP A 404 -19.18 3.90 -4.31
CA TRP A 404 -18.37 3.22 -5.30
C TRP A 404 -19.13 2.04 -5.88
N ALA A 405 -19.08 1.89 -7.20
CA ALA A 405 -19.68 0.77 -7.89
C ALA A 405 -18.71 0.17 -8.90
N PRO A 406 -18.74 -1.15 -9.14
CA PRO A 406 -17.98 -1.77 -10.23
C PRO A 406 -18.38 -1.17 -11.59
N SER A 407 -17.40 -1.00 -12.46
CA SER A 407 -17.53 -0.53 -13.83
C SER A 407 -17.01 -1.61 -14.80
N ASN A 408 -17.49 -2.85 -14.67
CA ASN A 408 -16.87 -4.05 -15.24
C ASN A 408 -17.72 -4.75 -16.29
N THR A 409 -18.87 -4.21 -16.69
CA THR A 409 -19.74 -4.89 -17.68
C THR A 409 -18.98 -5.08 -18.99
N ASN A 410 -18.74 -6.33 -19.37
CA ASN A 410 -17.94 -6.76 -20.53
C ASN A 410 -16.44 -6.35 -20.47
N LEU A 411 -15.93 -5.94 -19.30
CA LEU A 411 -14.51 -5.68 -19.10
C LEU A 411 -13.79 -7.01 -18.80
N GLY A 412 -13.03 -7.52 -19.75
CA GLY A 412 -12.26 -8.77 -19.58
C GLY A 412 -10.93 -8.58 -18.83
N ALA A 413 -10.66 -7.40 -18.30
CA ALA A 413 -9.42 -7.12 -17.57
C ALA A 413 -9.53 -7.54 -16.10
N TYR A 414 -8.41 -7.99 -15.54
CA TYR A 414 -8.24 -8.26 -14.10
C TYR A 414 -7.40 -7.20 -13.39
N GLN A 415 -6.57 -6.49 -14.14
CA GLN A 415 -5.75 -5.39 -13.65
C GLN A 415 -5.88 -4.22 -14.61
N ILE A 416 -6.11 -3.03 -14.08
CA ILE A 416 -6.12 -1.80 -14.87
C ILE A 416 -4.86 -1.00 -14.55
N ARG A 417 -4.13 -0.61 -15.58
CA ARG A 417 -2.86 0.14 -15.50
C ARG A 417 -3.01 1.59 -15.90
N SER A 418 -3.94 1.89 -16.79
CA SER A 418 -4.23 3.25 -17.25
C SER A 418 -5.71 3.40 -17.57
N ILE A 419 -6.25 4.58 -17.28
CA ILE A 419 -7.59 5.00 -17.66
C ILE A 419 -7.46 6.35 -18.34
N THR A 420 -7.98 6.49 -19.54
CA THR A 420 -7.89 7.73 -20.33
C THR A 420 -9.27 8.14 -20.80
N ILE A 421 -9.63 9.38 -20.55
CA ILE A 421 -10.90 9.98 -20.95
C ILE A 421 -10.67 10.81 -22.20
N ASP A 422 -11.46 10.60 -23.25
CA ASP A 422 -11.45 11.46 -24.43
C ASP A 422 -12.15 12.78 -24.11
N PRO A 423 -11.39 13.88 -23.94
CA PRO A 423 -11.95 15.16 -23.48
C PRO A 423 -12.93 15.79 -24.49
N THR A 424 -12.84 15.39 -25.77
CA THR A 424 -13.66 15.97 -26.85
C THR A 424 -15.07 15.36 -26.90
N THR A 425 -15.34 14.30 -26.15
CA THR A 425 -16.63 13.60 -26.09
C THR A 425 -17.45 13.94 -24.84
N ARG A 426 -16.97 14.85 -23.99
CA ARG A 426 -17.63 15.22 -22.72
C ARG A 426 -18.92 16.03 -22.88
N SER A 427 -19.10 16.73 -24.01
CA SER A 427 -20.23 17.66 -24.23
C SER A 427 -21.62 17.00 -24.17
N GLY A 428 -21.72 15.69 -24.35
CA GLY A 428 -22.94 14.90 -24.20
C GLY A 428 -23.18 14.35 -22.78
N GLY A 429 -22.39 14.78 -21.82
CA GLY A 429 -22.38 14.25 -20.47
C GLY A 429 -21.70 12.88 -20.34
N ILE A 430 -21.61 12.36 -19.10
CA ILE A 430 -20.87 11.11 -18.82
C ILE A 430 -21.39 9.93 -19.63
N GLY A 431 -22.70 9.83 -19.86
CA GLY A 431 -23.33 8.71 -20.56
C GLY A 431 -22.98 8.60 -22.05
N SER A 432 -22.30 9.59 -22.64
CA SER A 432 -21.80 9.54 -24.01
C SER A 432 -20.28 9.77 -24.11
N THR A 433 -19.62 9.86 -22.96
CA THR A 433 -18.18 10.09 -22.90
C THR A 433 -17.41 8.82 -23.25
N ARG A 434 -16.44 8.96 -24.16
CA ARG A 434 -15.56 7.87 -24.54
C ARG A 434 -14.43 7.73 -23.53
N LEU A 435 -14.22 6.49 -23.04
CA LEU A 435 -13.13 6.13 -22.16
C LEU A 435 -12.32 4.98 -22.75
N TYR A 436 -11.06 4.93 -22.38
CA TYR A 436 -10.16 3.83 -22.66
C TYR A 436 -9.56 3.33 -21.37
N ALA A 437 -9.40 1.99 -21.26
CA ALA A 437 -8.70 1.36 -20.15
C ALA A 437 -7.68 0.38 -20.72
N THR A 438 -6.51 0.32 -20.11
CA THR A 438 -5.46 -0.63 -20.46
C THR A 438 -5.09 -1.48 -19.26
N GLY A 439 -4.63 -2.70 -19.50
CA GLY A 439 -4.23 -3.56 -18.41
C GLY A 439 -3.86 -4.96 -18.83
N ARG A 440 -3.99 -5.86 -17.87
CA ARG A 440 -3.81 -7.29 -18.05
C ARG A 440 -5.16 -7.97 -18.21
N ALA A 441 -5.29 -8.81 -19.23
CA ALA A 441 -6.45 -9.68 -19.47
C ALA A 441 -6.09 -11.14 -19.16
N GLY A 442 -7.06 -11.88 -18.63
CA GLY A 442 -6.95 -13.33 -18.40
C GLY A 442 -6.59 -13.71 -16.95
N PRO A 443 -7.15 -14.85 -16.48
CA PRO A 443 -6.86 -15.36 -15.15
C PRO A 443 -5.48 -16.02 -15.09
N TYR A 444 -4.81 -15.89 -13.94
CA TYR A 444 -3.69 -16.74 -13.58
C TYR A 444 -4.25 -18.06 -12.99
N PRO A 445 -3.83 -19.27 -13.37
CA PRO A 445 -2.65 -19.63 -14.14
C PRO A 445 -2.94 -20.06 -15.61
N ASP A 446 -4.12 -19.77 -16.16
CA ASP A 446 -4.41 -20.10 -17.56
C ASP A 446 -3.54 -19.25 -18.50
N LEU A 447 -2.39 -19.82 -18.82
CA LEU A 447 -1.38 -19.24 -19.73
C LEU A 447 -1.89 -19.03 -21.17
N ASP A 448 -3.08 -19.53 -21.49
CA ASP A 448 -3.73 -19.33 -22.78
C ASP A 448 -4.51 -18.02 -22.91
N ALA A 449 -4.60 -17.25 -21.84
CA ALA A 449 -5.30 -15.98 -21.84
C ALA A 449 -4.36 -14.84 -22.30
N ARG A 450 -4.90 -13.88 -23.03
CA ARG A 450 -4.20 -12.70 -23.53
C ARG A 450 -3.57 -11.90 -22.39
N ASP A 451 -2.26 -11.73 -22.40
CA ASP A 451 -1.55 -11.00 -21.33
C ASP A 451 -1.82 -9.50 -21.33
N GLY A 452 -2.18 -8.90 -22.45
CA GLY A 452 -2.48 -7.49 -22.61
C GLY A 452 -3.88 -7.23 -23.14
N GLY A 453 -4.53 -6.16 -22.66
CA GLY A 453 -5.86 -5.76 -23.11
C GLY A 453 -6.00 -4.25 -23.22
N ILE A 454 -6.70 -3.82 -24.27
CA ILE A 454 -7.15 -2.45 -24.47
C ILE A 454 -8.67 -2.48 -24.60
N TYR A 455 -9.34 -1.65 -23.84
CA TYR A 455 -10.79 -1.61 -23.74
C TYR A 455 -11.29 -0.20 -24.00
N ARG A 456 -12.44 -0.08 -24.64
CA ARG A 456 -13.13 1.17 -24.91
C ARG A 456 -14.55 1.12 -24.36
N SER A 457 -14.98 2.17 -23.70
CA SER A 457 -16.37 2.46 -23.35
C SER A 457 -16.84 3.65 -24.17
N LEU A 458 -18.09 3.61 -24.61
CA LEU A 458 -18.77 4.71 -25.33
C LEU A 458 -19.91 5.30 -24.51
N ASP A 459 -20.13 4.80 -23.30
CA ASP A 459 -21.24 5.14 -22.41
C ASP A 459 -20.77 5.54 -20.99
N GLY A 460 -19.58 6.13 -20.92
CA GLY A 460 -19.03 6.64 -19.66
C GLY A 460 -18.71 5.56 -18.64
N GLY A 461 -18.23 4.41 -19.10
CA GLY A 461 -17.84 3.28 -18.26
C GLY A 461 -19.02 2.39 -17.85
N GLY A 462 -20.19 2.52 -18.47
CA GLY A 462 -21.31 1.61 -18.25
C GLY A 462 -21.03 0.21 -18.81
N THR A 463 -20.55 0.16 -20.06
CA THR A 463 -20.14 -1.06 -20.75
C THR A 463 -18.80 -0.88 -21.44
N TRP A 464 -18.07 -1.99 -21.63
CA TRP A 464 -16.76 -2.01 -22.23
C TRP A 464 -16.70 -2.97 -23.42
N THR A 465 -15.90 -2.61 -24.41
CA THR A 465 -15.61 -3.43 -25.58
C THR A 465 -14.10 -3.59 -25.70
N THR A 466 -13.64 -4.83 -25.89
CA THR A 466 -12.24 -5.11 -26.20
C THR A 466 -11.91 -4.56 -27.60
N ILE A 467 -10.83 -3.81 -27.72
CA ILE A 467 -10.38 -3.17 -28.98
C ILE A 467 -8.93 -3.55 -29.26
N ASP A 468 -8.67 -4.82 -29.50
CA ASP A 468 -7.34 -5.43 -29.62
C ASP A 468 -7.02 -5.98 -31.03
N VAL A 469 -7.78 -5.57 -32.05
CA VAL A 469 -7.54 -5.97 -33.42
C VAL A 469 -6.17 -5.51 -33.91
N GLY A 470 -5.36 -6.45 -34.45
CA GLY A 470 -4.00 -6.16 -34.89
C GLY A 470 -2.93 -6.38 -33.80
N LEU A 471 -3.33 -6.60 -32.55
CA LEU A 471 -2.39 -7.05 -31.51
C LEU A 471 -2.09 -8.54 -31.66
N PRO A 472 -0.89 -9.00 -31.33
CA PRO A 472 -0.59 -10.42 -31.28
C PRO A 472 -1.50 -11.14 -30.30
N VAL A 473 -2.02 -12.29 -30.72
CA VAL A 473 -2.87 -13.16 -29.90
C VAL A 473 -2.12 -14.43 -29.56
N SER A 474 -2.45 -15.03 -28.39
CA SER A 474 -1.94 -16.35 -28.04
C SER A 474 -2.49 -17.43 -28.99
N GLY A 475 -1.63 -18.36 -29.41
CA GLY A 475 -1.98 -19.57 -30.16
C GLY A 475 -1.47 -20.81 -29.44
N ASN A 476 -1.91 -21.99 -29.85
CA ASN A 476 -1.38 -23.26 -29.33
C ASN A 476 -0.49 -23.93 -30.40
N PRO A 477 0.84 -24.03 -30.24
CA PRO A 477 1.62 -23.63 -29.07
C PRO A 477 1.55 -22.10 -28.84
N PRO A 478 1.76 -21.60 -27.63
CA PRO A 478 1.50 -20.22 -27.29
C PRO A 478 2.31 -19.27 -28.18
N ALA A 479 1.62 -18.59 -29.11
CA ALA A 479 2.20 -17.45 -29.79
C ALA A 479 2.39 -16.37 -28.75
N ALA A 480 3.58 -15.76 -28.67
CA ALA A 480 3.87 -14.73 -27.71
C ALA A 480 2.85 -13.58 -27.81
N ASN A 481 2.24 -13.25 -26.71
CA ASN A 481 1.27 -12.16 -26.57
C ASN A 481 1.97 -10.81 -26.47
N VAL A 482 1.24 -9.74 -26.77
CA VAL A 482 1.59 -8.42 -26.23
C VAL A 482 1.47 -8.54 -24.74
N GLY A 483 2.57 -8.37 -24.01
CA GLY A 483 2.56 -8.34 -22.56
C GLY A 483 1.62 -7.25 -22.01
N THR A 484 1.51 -7.10 -20.71
CA THR A 484 0.64 -6.09 -20.09
C THR A 484 0.73 -4.74 -20.80
N VAL A 485 -0.40 -4.20 -21.24
CA VAL A 485 -0.49 -2.83 -21.77
C VAL A 485 -0.47 -1.86 -20.60
N ARG A 486 0.47 -0.91 -20.62
CA ARG A 486 0.83 -0.08 -19.46
C ARG A 486 0.15 1.27 -19.44
N ASN A 487 0.23 2.02 -20.52
CA ASN A 487 -0.26 3.39 -20.59
C ASN A 487 -0.89 3.67 -21.97
N LEU A 488 -1.80 4.65 -22.05
CA LEU A 488 -2.45 5.07 -23.28
C LEU A 488 -2.61 6.60 -23.27
N VAL A 489 -2.23 7.22 -24.40
CA VAL A 489 -2.42 8.65 -24.64
C VAL A 489 -3.16 8.89 -25.95
N LEU A 490 -3.89 10.00 -26.02
CA LEU A 490 -4.67 10.42 -27.18
C LEU A 490 -3.96 11.59 -27.88
N ASP A 491 -3.92 11.58 -29.20
CA ASP A 491 -3.51 12.74 -29.98
C ASP A 491 -4.64 13.80 -29.94
N PRO A 492 -4.43 14.94 -29.27
CA PRO A 492 -5.49 15.94 -29.05
C PRO A 492 -5.94 16.66 -30.33
N ARG A 493 -5.27 16.43 -31.46
CA ARG A 493 -5.57 17.04 -32.77
C ARG A 493 -6.10 16.06 -33.81
N SER A 494 -6.40 14.82 -33.42
CA SER A 494 -6.79 13.75 -34.33
C SER A 494 -8.30 13.59 -34.54
N CYS A 495 -9.11 14.61 -34.30
CA CYS A 495 -10.54 14.58 -34.63
C CYS A 495 -10.76 14.71 -36.16
N ALA A 496 -11.98 14.38 -36.63
CA ALA A 496 -12.30 14.38 -38.06
C ALA A 496 -12.11 15.74 -38.75
N ALA A 497 -12.22 16.86 -38.02
CA ALA A 497 -11.98 18.22 -38.51
C ALA A 497 -11.07 18.96 -37.51
N PRO A 498 -9.75 18.69 -37.55
CA PRO A 498 -8.82 19.33 -36.60
C PRO A 498 -8.75 20.86 -36.87
N PRO A 499 -8.66 21.67 -35.80
CA PRO A 499 -8.49 23.09 -35.96
C PRO A 499 -7.11 23.43 -36.55
N PRO A 500 -6.93 24.63 -37.16
CA PRO A 500 -5.65 25.06 -37.71
C PRO A 500 -4.53 25.08 -36.66
N SER A 501 -4.88 25.33 -35.39
CA SER A 501 -3.97 25.32 -34.25
C SER A 501 -4.70 24.87 -32.98
N GLY A 502 -3.97 24.31 -32.02
CA GLY A 502 -4.52 23.83 -30.76
C GLY A 502 -5.26 22.49 -30.83
N PRO A 503 -5.74 21.98 -29.72
CA PRO A 503 -6.46 20.70 -29.62
C PRO A 503 -7.87 20.80 -30.23
N CYS A 504 -8.44 19.64 -30.55
CA CYS A 504 -9.84 19.51 -30.97
C CYS A 504 -10.78 19.90 -29.82
N ALA A 505 -11.81 20.71 -30.12
CA ALA A 505 -12.82 21.09 -29.14
C ALA A 505 -13.94 20.05 -29.02
N SER A 506 -14.22 19.30 -30.07
CA SER A 506 -15.28 18.30 -30.13
C SER A 506 -15.00 17.21 -31.19
N GLY A 507 -15.71 16.10 -31.09
CA GLY A 507 -15.58 14.94 -31.95
C GLY A 507 -14.50 13.97 -31.46
N PRO A 508 -14.77 12.65 -31.56
CA PRO A 508 -13.88 11.65 -30.97
C PRO A 508 -12.50 11.69 -31.59
N LEU A 509 -11.47 11.61 -30.74
CA LEU A 509 -10.08 11.51 -31.19
C LEU A 509 -9.82 10.13 -31.81
N GLN A 510 -9.04 10.09 -32.91
CA GLN A 510 -8.83 8.92 -33.74
C GLN A 510 -7.44 8.31 -33.56
N THR A 511 -6.42 9.14 -33.31
CA THR A 511 -5.04 8.64 -33.15
C THR A 511 -4.74 8.42 -31.67
N LEU A 512 -4.36 7.20 -31.35
CA LEU A 512 -4.02 6.75 -30.01
C LEU A 512 -2.64 6.10 -30.02
N TYR A 513 -1.92 6.24 -28.92
CA TYR A 513 -0.68 5.51 -28.66
C TYR A 513 -0.80 4.78 -27.33
N ALA A 514 -0.30 3.56 -27.28
CA ALA A 514 -0.22 2.78 -26.06
C ALA A 514 1.16 2.15 -25.89
N THR A 515 1.55 1.87 -24.66
CA THR A 515 2.81 1.17 -24.36
C THR A 515 2.54 -0.18 -23.74
N SER A 516 3.43 -1.13 -24.00
CA SER A 516 3.30 -2.50 -23.51
C SER A 516 4.65 -3.12 -23.15
N ASN A 517 4.59 -4.30 -22.51
CA ASN A 517 5.76 -5.14 -22.30
C ASN A 517 6.35 -5.71 -23.61
N GLY A 518 5.66 -5.54 -24.74
CA GLY A 518 6.08 -6.04 -26.03
C GLY A 518 5.75 -7.51 -26.26
N LYS A 519 5.93 -7.94 -27.49
CA LYS A 519 5.89 -9.33 -27.92
C LYS A 519 7.31 -9.81 -28.15
N HIS A 520 7.73 -10.87 -27.47
CA HIS A 520 8.98 -11.56 -27.73
C HIS A 520 8.79 -12.62 -28.81
N ASP A 521 9.58 -12.57 -29.87
CA ASP A 521 9.64 -13.64 -30.88
C ASP A 521 10.84 -14.55 -30.60
N GLY A 522 10.57 -15.72 -30.01
CA GLY A 522 11.61 -16.71 -29.67
C GLY A 522 12.39 -17.26 -30.86
N ALA A 523 11.91 -17.10 -32.11
CA ALA A 523 12.61 -17.55 -33.29
C ALA A 523 13.65 -16.54 -33.81
N THR A 524 13.39 -15.26 -33.67
CA THR A 524 14.25 -14.16 -34.13
C THR A 524 15.00 -13.46 -32.98
N GLY A 525 14.60 -13.69 -31.74
CA GLY A 525 15.13 -12.99 -30.55
C GLY A 525 14.74 -11.50 -30.51
N THR A 526 13.72 -11.07 -31.25
CA THR A 526 13.32 -9.67 -31.38
C THR A 526 12.02 -9.40 -30.59
N ASP A 527 11.91 -8.22 -29.99
CA ASP A 527 10.68 -7.73 -29.38
C ASP A 527 9.97 -6.74 -30.30
N SER A 528 8.66 -6.81 -30.36
CA SER A 528 7.82 -5.92 -31.17
C SER A 528 6.58 -5.50 -30.35
N PHE A 529 5.83 -4.55 -30.86
CA PHE A 529 4.61 -4.05 -30.21
C PHE A 529 4.81 -3.45 -28.81
N ARG A 530 5.99 -2.88 -28.51
CA ARG A 530 6.26 -2.18 -27.25
C ARG A 530 5.63 -0.80 -27.21
N VAL A 531 5.56 -0.14 -28.37
CA VAL A 531 4.73 1.04 -28.62
C VAL A 531 3.72 0.66 -29.70
N LEU A 532 2.46 0.95 -29.43
CA LEU A 532 1.31 0.65 -30.26
C LEU A 532 0.71 1.96 -30.76
N LYS A 533 0.27 1.99 -32.02
CA LYS A 533 -0.42 3.12 -32.64
C LYS A 533 -1.72 2.66 -33.28
N SER A 534 -2.80 3.40 -33.01
CA SER A 534 -4.07 3.30 -33.73
C SER A 534 -4.36 4.63 -34.42
N GLY A 535 -4.89 4.60 -35.61
CA GLY A 535 -5.35 5.78 -36.37
C GLY A 535 -6.87 5.83 -36.54
N ASN A 536 -7.63 4.93 -35.89
CA ASN A 536 -9.07 4.75 -36.06
C ASN A 536 -9.82 4.60 -34.73
N GLY A 537 -9.37 5.30 -33.68
CA GLY A 537 -10.04 5.32 -32.38
C GLY A 537 -9.90 4.01 -31.60
N GLY A 538 -8.91 3.20 -31.92
CA GLY A 538 -8.63 1.92 -31.28
C GLY A 538 -9.22 0.69 -32.00
N ASP A 539 -9.88 0.86 -33.15
CA ASP A 539 -10.49 -0.26 -33.86
C ASP A 539 -9.41 -1.22 -34.45
N SER A 540 -8.18 -0.71 -34.67
CA SER A 540 -7.02 -1.54 -34.99
C SER A 540 -5.72 -0.90 -34.54
N TRP A 541 -4.69 -1.72 -34.31
CA TRP A 541 -3.40 -1.35 -33.78
C TRP A 541 -2.25 -1.88 -34.64
N LEU A 542 -1.18 -1.10 -34.70
CA LEU A 542 0.08 -1.43 -35.38
C LEU A 542 1.26 -1.19 -34.44
N SER A 543 2.35 -1.90 -34.65
CA SER A 543 3.62 -1.59 -33.93
C SER A 543 4.18 -0.26 -34.40
N SER A 544 4.70 0.53 -33.47
CA SER A 544 5.21 1.88 -33.67
C SER A 544 6.49 2.11 -32.87
N ASP A 545 7.43 1.15 -32.86
CA ASP A 545 8.59 1.10 -31.96
C ASP A 545 9.95 1.04 -32.71
N THR A 546 9.98 1.44 -33.98
CA THR A 546 11.23 1.51 -34.78
C THR A 546 12.23 2.48 -34.14
N GLY A 547 13.46 1.98 -33.87
CA GLY A 547 14.52 2.78 -33.23
C GLY A 547 14.62 2.59 -31.70
N ILE A 548 13.65 1.93 -31.05
CA ILE A 548 13.81 1.45 -29.69
C ILE A 548 14.66 0.17 -29.74
N PRO A 549 15.80 0.09 -29.02
CA PRO A 549 16.71 -1.04 -29.14
C PRO A 549 16.06 -2.38 -28.85
N GLN A 550 16.45 -3.39 -29.61
CA GLN A 550 16.07 -4.79 -29.39
C GLN A 550 17.15 -5.41 -28.52
N PRO A 551 16.80 -6.11 -27.44
CA PRO A 551 17.76 -6.92 -26.72
C PRO A 551 18.15 -8.13 -27.62
N ILE A 552 19.40 -8.21 -27.97
CA ILE A 552 19.94 -9.38 -28.70
C ILE A 552 20.89 -10.08 -27.73
N ASP A 553 20.46 -11.18 -27.12
CA ASP A 553 21.37 -12.16 -26.54
C ASP A 553 21.26 -13.46 -27.33
N ALA A 554 22.32 -13.77 -28.09
CA ALA A 554 22.41 -15.00 -28.89
C ALA A 554 22.53 -16.27 -28.01
N ALA A 555 22.85 -16.14 -26.73
CA ALA A 555 23.09 -17.26 -25.82
C ALA A 555 21.86 -17.63 -24.93
N THR A 556 20.98 -16.69 -24.66
CA THR A 556 19.78 -16.94 -23.81
C THR A 556 18.57 -16.12 -24.31
N PRO A 557 17.87 -16.59 -25.35
CA PRO A 557 16.80 -15.81 -26.01
C PRO A 557 15.60 -15.47 -25.12
N GLN A 558 15.48 -16.05 -23.93
CA GLN A 558 14.25 -16.00 -23.14
C GLN A 558 14.24 -14.96 -22.02
N ARG A 559 15.32 -14.20 -21.76
CA ARG A 559 15.45 -13.46 -20.50
C ARG A 559 15.69 -11.95 -20.58
N GLN A 560 15.65 -11.35 -21.74
CA GLN A 560 15.91 -9.90 -21.87
C GLN A 560 14.76 -9.21 -22.61
N SER A 561 14.01 -8.35 -21.94
CA SER A 561 13.00 -7.50 -22.55
C SER A 561 13.21 -6.05 -22.14
N VAL A 562 13.16 -5.14 -23.11
CA VAL A 562 13.03 -3.70 -22.84
C VAL A 562 11.55 -3.38 -22.79
N LEU A 563 11.06 -3.11 -21.58
CA LEU A 563 9.68 -2.68 -21.35
C LEU A 563 9.55 -1.20 -21.67
N VAL A 564 8.48 -0.78 -22.33
CA VAL A 564 8.10 0.63 -22.45
C VAL A 564 6.97 0.89 -21.46
N VAL A 565 7.19 1.79 -20.49
CA VAL A 565 6.25 2.03 -19.40
C VAL A 565 5.52 3.36 -19.58
N PRO A 566 6.15 4.56 -19.39
CA PRO A 566 5.46 5.81 -19.61
C PRO A 566 5.50 6.23 -21.07
N ILE A 567 4.45 6.92 -21.51
CA ILE A 567 4.39 7.67 -22.75
C ILE A 567 3.72 9.02 -22.50
N VAL A 568 4.29 10.08 -23.05
CA VAL A 568 3.68 11.41 -23.08
C VAL A 568 3.70 11.98 -24.48
N ILE A 569 2.71 12.77 -24.81
CA ILE A 569 2.55 13.42 -26.11
C ILE A 569 2.60 14.95 -25.94
N ASN A 570 3.31 15.63 -26.84
CA ASN A 570 3.34 17.08 -26.88
C ASN A 570 1.95 17.59 -27.30
N PRO A 571 1.20 18.29 -26.44
CA PRO A 571 -0.17 18.73 -26.75
C PRO A 571 -0.21 19.82 -27.83
N LEU A 572 0.90 20.54 -28.03
CA LEU A 572 1.00 21.59 -29.07
C LEU A 572 1.47 21.02 -30.41
N ASN A 573 2.21 19.91 -30.41
CA ASN A 573 2.67 19.22 -31.63
C ASN A 573 2.62 17.70 -31.44
N PRO A 574 1.50 17.04 -31.72
CA PRO A 574 1.32 15.61 -31.48
C PRO A 574 2.20 14.66 -32.31
N GLN A 575 2.97 15.19 -33.28
CA GLN A 575 4.02 14.41 -33.92
C GLN A 575 5.21 14.17 -32.99
N GLU A 576 5.27 14.88 -31.89
CA GLU A 576 6.33 14.74 -30.90
C GLU A 576 5.84 13.97 -29.67
N LEU A 577 6.51 12.84 -29.41
CA LEU A 577 6.21 11.95 -28.29
C LEU A 577 7.49 11.57 -27.57
N TYR A 578 7.34 11.22 -26.29
CA TYR A 578 8.43 10.71 -25.47
C TYR A 578 7.98 9.41 -24.78
N VAL A 579 8.88 8.44 -24.71
CA VAL A 579 8.67 7.19 -23.95
C VAL A 579 9.83 6.94 -23.01
N GLY A 580 9.52 6.34 -21.86
CA GLY A 580 10.50 5.82 -20.92
C GLY A 580 10.60 4.30 -21.02
N THR A 581 11.80 3.78 -20.91
CA THR A 581 12.06 2.34 -20.99
C THR A 581 12.66 1.81 -19.69
N SER A 582 12.36 0.54 -19.41
CA SER A 582 12.93 -0.25 -18.32
C SER A 582 13.55 -1.51 -18.92
N ALA A 583 14.75 -1.84 -18.48
CA ALA A 583 15.43 -3.06 -18.93
C ALA A 583 15.35 -4.11 -17.82
N ASN A 584 14.67 -5.22 -18.08
CA ASN A 584 14.63 -6.35 -17.16
C ASN A 584 15.86 -7.24 -17.38
N TYR A 585 16.74 -7.33 -16.36
CA TYR A 585 17.96 -8.11 -16.40
C TYR A 585 17.94 -9.27 -15.41
N ASP A 586 18.43 -10.43 -15.86
CA ASP A 586 18.97 -11.43 -14.95
C ASP A 586 20.44 -11.07 -14.65
N ALA A 587 20.71 -10.62 -13.43
CA ALA A 587 22.02 -10.14 -12.99
C ALA A 587 23.14 -11.22 -13.04
N THR A 588 22.79 -12.50 -13.26
CA THR A 588 23.73 -13.62 -13.25
C THR A 588 24.34 -13.93 -14.63
N ALA A 589 23.87 -13.29 -15.71
CA ALA A 589 24.23 -13.68 -17.08
C ALA A 589 25.11 -12.69 -17.87
N LEU A 590 25.64 -11.59 -17.28
CA LEU A 590 26.13 -10.47 -18.09
C LEU A 590 27.60 -10.13 -17.95
N ALA A 591 28.33 -10.47 -19.01
CA ALA A 591 29.48 -9.70 -19.46
C ALA A 591 28.97 -8.52 -20.32
N ALA A 592 28.92 -7.29 -19.75
CA ALA A 592 28.66 -6.00 -20.38
C ALA A 592 27.37 -5.89 -21.25
N PRO A 593 26.25 -5.38 -20.72
CA PRO A 593 25.04 -5.17 -21.52
C PRO A 593 25.24 -4.05 -22.55
N THR A 594 24.88 -4.35 -23.80
CA THR A 594 24.87 -3.40 -24.94
C THR A 594 23.55 -2.65 -25.10
N ILE A 595 22.61 -2.81 -24.16
CA ILE A 595 21.23 -2.32 -24.29
C ILE A 595 21.12 -0.92 -23.67
N GLN A 596 20.53 0.02 -24.43
CA GLN A 596 20.19 1.35 -23.96
C GLN A 596 18.78 1.37 -23.40
N SER A 597 18.61 1.57 -22.08
CA SER A 597 17.35 2.00 -21.46
C SER A 597 17.38 3.47 -21.11
N GLY A 598 16.23 4.12 -21.02
CA GLY A 598 16.13 5.54 -20.73
C GLY A 598 14.94 6.20 -21.44
N VAL A 599 15.10 7.44 -21.83
CA VAL A 599 14.07 8.21 -22.56
C VAL A 599 14.36 8.20 -24.06
N PHE A 600 13.33 7.97 -24.84
CA PHE A 600 13.35 8.07 -26.32
C PHE A 600 12.34 9.13 -26.77
N ARG A 601 12.66 9.88 -27.84
CA ARG A 601 11.81 10.88 -28.47
C ARG A 601 11.50 10.49 -29.89
N SER A 602 10.25 10.66 -30.30
CA SER A 602 9.82 10.69 -31.70
C SER A 602 9.42 12.10 -32.09
N THR A 603 9.65 12.47 -33.35
CA THR A 603 9.20 13.77 -33.94
C THR A 603 8.37 13.57 -35.20
N ASP A 604 7.98 12.33 -35.49
CA ASP A 604 7.25 11.90 -36.67
C ASP A 604 6.01 11.04 -36.36
N GLY A 605 5.41 11.27 -35.19
CA GLY A 605 4.19 10.60 -34.78
C GLY A 605 4.41 9.12 -34.47
N GLY A 606 5.55 8.81 -33.88
CA GLY A 606 5.92 7.46 -33.43
C GLY A 606 6.52 6.57 -34.53
N ALA A 607 6.74 7.07 -35.73
CA ALA A 607 7.30 6.28 -36.83
C ALA A 607 8.77 5.89 -36.54
N ASN A 608 9.54 6.81 -35.96
CA ASN A 608 10.93 6.56 -35.54
C ASN A 608 11.21 7.15 -34.15
N TRP A 609 12.04 6.45 -33.37
CA TRP A 609 12.42 6.86 -32.02
C TRP A 609 13.92 7.05 -31.91
N VAL A 610 14.34 8.12 -31.24
CA VAL A 610 15.73 8.49 -31.03
C VAL A 610 16.03 8.60 -29.52
N PHE A 611 17.14 8.00 -29.12
CA PHE A 611 17.60 8.01 -27.72
C PHE A 611 17.90 9.43 -27.22
N ARG A 612 17.37 9.79 -26.03
CA ARG A 612 17.43 11.14 -25.43
C ARG A 612 17.62 11.04 -23.91
N SER A 613 18.78 10.56 -23.46
CA SER A 613 19.04 10.27 -22.03
C SER A 613 20.39 10.78 -21.55
N ASN A 614 20.97 11.78 -22.21
CA ASN A 614 22.23 12.35 -21.75
C ASN A 614 22.03 13.05 -20.38
N GLY A 615 22.87 12.74 -19.39
CA GLY A 615 22.74 13.24 -18.03
C GLY A 615 21.90 12.37 -17.08
N LEU A 616 21.12 11.38 -17.60
CA LEU A 616 20.48 10.40 -16.73
C LEU A 616 21.52 9.44 -16.12
N PRO A 617 21.31 8.99 -14.86
CA PRO A 617 22.23 8.08 -14.20
C PRO A 617 22.32 6.75 -14.95
N ARG A 618 23.47 6.10 -14.85
CA ARG A 618 23.74 4.81 -15.45
C ARG A 618 23.88 3.75 -14.37
N ARG A 619 23.51 2.52 -14.71
CA ARG A 619 23.72 1.39 -13.79
C ARG A 619 25.22 1.18 -13.56
N ALA A 620 25.60 0.89 -12.31
CA ALA A 620 26.99 0.66 -11.93
C ALA A 620 27.62 -0.46 -12.81
N GLY A 621 28.80 -0.21 -13.36
CA GLY A 621 29.51 -1.13 -14.25
C GLY A 621 29.03 -1.15 -15.70
N SER A 622 28.04 -0.34 -16.10
CA SER A 622 27.54 -0.23 -17.47
C SER A 622 27.86 1.14 -18.08
N SER A 623 28.40 1.13 -19.29
CA SER A 623 28.66 2.37 -20.04
C SER A 623 27.44 2.84 -20.87
N HIS A 624 26.38 2.01 -20.99
CA HIS A 624 25.33 2.21 -21.98
C HIS A 624 23.90 2.23 -21.45
N THR A 625 23.61 1.73 -20.26
CA THR A 625 22.24 1.64 -19.72
C THR A 625 21.97 2.69 -18.68
N ALA A 626 20.97 3.55 -18.90
CA ALA A 626 20.33 4.31 -17.82
C ALA A 626 19.55 3.35 -16.91
N LEU A 627 19.22 3.81 -15.72
CA LEU A 627 18.28 3.13 -14.82
C LEU A 627 16.87 3.12 -15.44
N ASP A 628 15.96 2.39 -14.81
CA ASP A 628 14.59 2.24 -15.28
C ASP A 628 13.79 3.55 -15.17
N VAL A 629 13.18 4.00 -16.25
CA VAL A 629 12.32 5.18 -16.30
C VAL A 629 10.87 4.74 -16.09
N LEU A 630 10.29 5.05 -14.93
CA LEU A 630 8.96 4.59 -14.55
C LEU A 630 7.85 5.62 -14.80
N SER A 631 8.16 6.91 -14.79
CA SER A 631 7.20 7.97 -15.05
C SER A 631 7.83 9.10 -15.88
N LEU A 632 6.99 9.74 -16.69
CA LEU A 632 7.30 10.94 -17.46
C LEU A 632 6.18 11.96 -17.25
N ALA A 633 6.56 13.23 -17.10
CA ALA A 633 5.63 14.35 -17.09
C ALA A 633 6.14 15.42 -18.06
N ILE A 634 5.23 16.06 -18.78
CA ILE A 634 5.52 17.10 -19.78
C ILE A 634 4.82 18.40 -19.40
N ASN A 635 5.54 19.51 -19.50
CA ASN A 635 4.93 20.84 -19.33
C ASN A 635 4.01 21.13 -20.52
N PRO A 636 2.69 21.25 -20.33
CA PRO A 636 1.78 21.47 -21.46
C PRO A 636 1.92 22.85 -22.13
N ALA A 637 2.48 23.83 -21.42
CA ALA A 637 2.74 25.17 -21.95
C ALA A 637 4.11 25.29 -22.63
N ASN A 638 5.09 24.46 -22.21
CA ASN A 638 6.43 24.41 -22.79
C ASN A 638 6.85 22.93 -22.97
N PRO A 639 6.44 22.25 -24.04
CA PRO A 639 6.65 20.81 -24.20
C PRO A 639 8.10 20.34 -24.39
N LEU A 640 9.07 21.24 -24.45
CA LEU A 640 10.50 20.90 -24.38
C LEU A 640 10.97 20.70 -22.92
N GLU A 641 10.13 21.08 -21.98
CA GLU A 641 10.35 20.89 -20.56
C GLU A 641 9.65 19.64 -20.07
N LEU A 642 10.45 18.71 -19.53
CA LEU A 642 9.93 17.41 -19.05
C LEU A 642 10.65 17.02 -17.76
N TRP A 643 9.96 16.17 -17.02
CA TRP A 643 10.49 15.47 -15.85
C TRP A 643 10.37 13.97 -16.04
N CYS A 644 11.36 13.23 -15.55
CA CYS A 644 11.26 11.77 -15.49
C CYS A 644 11.67 11.25 -14.12
N SER A 645 11.04 10.15 -13.69
CA SER A 645 11.52 9.38 -12.55
C SER A 645 12.42 8.25 -13.04
N VAL A 646 13.54 8.08 -12.37
CA VAL A 646 14.51 7.04 -12.65
C VAL A 646 14.70 6.18 -11.40
N VAL A 647 14.68 4.88 -11.53
CA VAL A 647 14.72 3.93 -10.41
C VAL A 647 15.69 2.80 -10.71
N ASP A 648 16.43 2.32 -9.71
CA ASP A 648 17.21 1.09 -9.82
C ASP A 648 16.40 -0.10 -9.27
N LEU A 649 15.81 -0.89 -10.16
CA LEU A 649 15.06 -2.09 -9.82
C LEU A 649 15.94 -3.35 -9.65
N SER A 650 17.27 -3.22 -9.72
CA SER A 650 18.16 -4.37 -9.53
C SER A 650 18.19 -4.82 -8.08
N VAL A 651 18.21 -6.14 -7.85
CA VAL A 651 18.35 -6.73 -6.50
C VAL A 651 19.72 -6.35 -5.94
N GLY A 652 19.74 -5.62 -4.82
CA GLY A 652 20.99 -5.19 -4.15
C GLY A 652 21.63 -3.93 -4.74
N GLY A 653 20.98 -3.21 -5.66
CA GLY A 653 21.44 -1.92 -6.14
C GLY A 653 21.40 -0.87 -5.03
N ALA A 654 22.48 -0.12 -4.83
CA ALA A 654 22.45 1.08 -4.01
C ALA A 654 21.46 2.06 -4.65
N ALA A 655 20.51 2.57 -3.89
CA ALA A 655 19.46 3.47 -4.35
C ALA A 655 20.07 4.74 -4.99
N SER A 656 20.16 4.76 -6.31
CA SER A 656 20.65 5.89 -7.11
C SER A 656 19.58 6.47 -8.03
N GLY A 657 18.30 6.29 -7.67
CA GLY A 657 17.15 6.82 -8.39
C GLY A 657 16.85 8.28 -8.04
N GLY A 658 15.79 8.81 -8.64
CA GLY A 658 15.29 10.15 -8.36
C GLY A 658 14.55 10.77 -9.52
N ILE A 659 14.25 12.07 -9.41
CA ILE A 659 13.62 12.87 -10.46
C ILE A 659 14.70 13.61 -11.24
N TYR A 660 14.55 13.63 -12.56
CA TYR A 660 15.41 14.35 -13.49
C TYR A 660 14.58 15.28 -14.36
N HIS A 661 15.14 16.43 -14.71
CA HIS A 661 14.50 17.52 -15.43
C HIS A 661 15.28 17.88 -16.69
N THR A 662 14.59 18.23 -17.75
CA THR A 662 15.15 18.77 -19.01
C THR A 662 14.33 19.97 -19.48
N VAL A 663 14.97 20.89 -20.17
CA VAL A 663 14.32 22.06 -20.84
C VAL A 663 14.57 22.07 -22.34
N ASP A 664 15.21 21.03 -22.89
CA ASP A 664 15.64 20.95 -24.30
C ASP A 664 15.11 19.71 -25.02
N GLY A 665 13.97 19.18 -24.55
CA GLY A 665 13.33 18.01 -25.16
C GLY A 665 14.11 16.72 -24.94
N GLY A 666 14.76 16.59 -23.81
CA GLY A 666 15.49 15.40 -23.40
C GLY A 666 16.91 15.31 -23.93
N ALA A 667 17.41 16.35 -24.59
CA ALA A 667 18.78 16.32 -25.09
C ALA A 667 19.78 16.27 -23.91
N ASN A 668 19.48 16.98 -22.83
CA ASN A 668 20.26 16.95 -21.58
C ASN A 668 19.32 16.92 -20.37
N TRP A 669 19.67 16.08 -19.38
CA TRP A 669 18.93 15.93 -18.13
C TRP A 669 19.81 16.30 -16.95
N SER A 670 19.23 16.94 -15.94
CA SER A 670 19.86 17.27 -14.66
C SER A 670 19.00 16.72 -13.51
N SER A 671 19.63 16.41 -12.38
CA SER A 671 18.90 15.99 -11.18
C SER A 671 17.98 17.10 -10.67
N ALA A 672 16.77 16.73 -10.34
CA ALA A 672 15.72 17.59 -9.79
C ALA A 672 15.06 16.91 -8.58
N SER A 673 15.84 16.29 -7.70
CA SER A 673 15.39 15.50 -6.56
C SER A 673 15.57 16.20 -5.21
N ASN A 674 15.88 17.49 -5.20
CA ASN A 674 16.15 18.21 -3.96
C ASN A 674 14.88 18.21 -3.07
N GLY A 675 14.98 17.65 -1.84
CA GLY A 675 13.86 17.47 -0.92
C GLY A 675 13.13 16.11 -1.02
N ILE A 676 13.44 15.27 -2.02
CA ILE A 676 12.88 13.92 -2.12
C ILE A 676 13.74 12.92 -1.35
N SER A 677 13.14 12.25 -0.38
CA SER A 677 13.76 11.17 0.39
C SER A 677 13.46 9.77 -0.18
N ALA A 678 12.37 9.63 -0.95
CA ALA A 678 12.02 8.37 -1.59
C ALA A 678 12.92 8.09 -2.80
N THR A 679 13.40 6.86 -2.91
CA THR A 679 14.24 6.41 -4.02
C THR A 679 13.48 5.72 -5.13
N ASP A 680 12.21 5.36 -4.89
CA ASP A 680 11.31 4.64 -5.82
C ASP A 680 10.12 5.53 -6.18
N ILE A 681 10.34 6.54 -7.04
CA ILE A 681 9.28 7.44 -7.52
C ILE A 681 8.55 6.78 -8.68
N ARG A 682 7.25 6.53 -8.50
CA ARG A 682 6.39 5.77 -9.44
C ARG A 682 5.44 6.63 -10.26
N ALA A 683 5.03 7.78 -9.74
CA ALA A 683 4.19 8.71 -10.48
C ALA A 683 4.74 10.13 -10.39
N LEU A 684 4.66 10.83 -11.51
CA LEU A 684 4.91 12.26 -11.66
C LEU A 684 3.70 12.88 -12.33
N LEU A 685 3.28 14.03 -11.84
CA LEU A 685 2.15 14.79 -12.36
C LEU A 685 2.53 16.27 -12.40
N VAL A 686 2.31 16.93 -13.53
CA VAL A 686 2.33 18.39 -13.66
C VAL A 686 0.89 18.89 -13.51
N ASP A 687 0.68 19.91 -12.69
CA ASP A 687 -0.61 20.58 -12.64
C ASP A 687 -0.87 21.30 -13.98
N PRO A 688 -1.90 20.91 -14.75
CA PRO A 688 -2.12 21.46 -16.07
C PRO A 688 -2.53 22.95 -16.05
N SER A 689 -3.04 23.43 -14.91
CA SER A 689 -3.43 24.85 -14.72
C SER A 689 -2.25 25.70 -14.23
N GLN A 690 -1.30 25.09 -13.53
CA GLN A 690 -0.12 25.71 -12.94
C GLN A 690 1.13 24.88 -13.24
N PRO A 691 1.75 24.97 -14.42
CA PRO A 691 2.82 24.06 -14.84
C PRO A 691 4.09 24.09 -13.99
N ASN A 692 4.27 25.07 -13.12
CA ASN A 692 5.35 25.11 -12.13
C ASN A 692 5.05 24.26 -10.88
N VAL A 693 3.78 23.84 -10.71
CA VAL A 693 3.37 22.96 -9.62
C VAL A 693 3.43 21.52 -10.10
N LEU A 694 4.22 20.72 -9.40
CA LEU A 694 4.37 19.30 -9.70
C LEU A 694 4.09 18.47 -8.45
N TYR A 695 3.68 17.24 -8.70
CA TYR A 695 3.50 16.22 -7.68
C TYR A 695 4.28 14.97 -8.05
N ALA A 696 4.88 14.34 -7.04
CA ALA A 696 5.57 13.08 -7.18
C ALA A 696 5.09 12.10 -6.11
N SER A 697 5.02 10.82 -6.44
CA SER A 697 4.75 9.79 -5.44
C SER A 697 5.63 8.58 -5.61
N GLY A 698 5.94 7.92 -4.50
CA GLY A 698 6.82 6.76 -4.50
C GLY A 698 6.60 5.85 -3.30
N ALA A 699 7.37 4.77 -3.24
CA ALA A 699 7.39 3.91 -2.08
C ALA A 699 8.09 4.63 -0.92
N GLY A 700 7.43 4.72 0.22
CA GLY A 700 8.07 5.11 1.47
C GLY A 700 9.09 4.06 1.92
N SER A 701 10.06 4.44 2.74
CA SER A 701 10.91 3.52 3.50
C SER A 701 10.44 3.46 4.94
N ASP A 702 10.88 2.46 5.70
CA ASP A 702 10.60 2.36 7.14
C ASP A 702 11.03 3.63 7.92
N ALA A 703 12.03 4.34 7.40
CA ALA A 703 12.50 5.62 7.95
C ALA A 703 11.71 6.85 7.43
N ASN A 704 10.89 6.70 6.38
CA ASN A 704 10.12 7.77 5.75
C ASN A 704 8.76 7.23 5.27
N PRO A 705 7.77 7.13 6.16
CA PRO A 705 6.43 6.62 5.79
C PRO A 705 5.64 7.67 5.04
N GLY A 706 6.09 8.36 4.13
CA GLY A 706 5.34 9.33 3.36
C GLY A 706 5.81 9.32 1.93
N SER A 707 4.90 9.33 1.00
CA SER A 707 5.23 9.02 -0.37
C SER A 707 4.71 10.03 -1.39
N VAL A 708 4.08 11.12 -0.97
CA VAL A 708 3.61 12.18 -1.88
C VAL A 708 4.34 13.48 -1.61
N TYR A 709 4.92 14.04 -2.66
CA TYR A 709 5.70 15.27 -2.63
C TYR A 709 5.10 16.30 -3.57
N LYS A 710 5.22 17.57 -3.22
CA LYS A 710 4.85 18.72 -4.03
C LYS A 710 6.08 19.60 -4.31
N SER A 711 6.15 20.14 -5.51
CA SER A 711 7.03 21.25 -5.88
C SER A 711 6.18 22.40 -6.38
N SER A 712 6.49 23.62 -5.96
CA SER A 712 5.85 24.85 -6.43
C SER A 712 6.75 25.66 -7.38
N ASN A 713 7.95 25.14 -7.68
CA ASN A 713 8.98 25.87 -8.43
C ASN A 713 9.59 25.06 -9.59
N GLY A 714 8.76 24.26 -10.27
CA GLY A 714 9.19 23.49 -11.45
C GLY A 714 10.12 22.32 -11.12
N GLY A 715 10.05 21.77 -9.91
CA GLY A 715 10.88 20.63 -9.49
C GLY A 715 12.25 21.04 -8.95
N ALA A 716 12.53 22.33 -8.75
CA ALA A 716 13.79 22.77 -8.17
C ALA A 716 13.92 22.32 -6.70
N THR A 717 12.83 22.38 -5.96
CA THR A 717 12.72 21.82 -4.60
C THR A 717 11.39 21.09 -4.42
N TRP A 718 11.37 20.12 -3.51
CA TRP A 718 10.21 19.31 -3.18
C TRP A 718 10.01 19.24 -1.68
N HIS A 719 8.76 19.23 -1.23
CA HIS A 719 8.38 18.99 0.16
C HIS A 719 7.35 17.88 0.23
N SER A 720 7.33 17.15 1.34
CA SER A 720 6.37 16.08 1.57
C SER A 720 5.02 16.65 1.96
N ILE A 721 3.95 16.15 1.33
CA ILE A 721 2.55 16.44 1.71
C ILE A 721 1.83 15.17 2.14
N SER A 722 2.51 14.27 2.87
CA SER A 722 2.06 12.90 3.13
C SER A 722 1.25 12.74 4.43
N ILE A 723 0.95 13.81 5.17
CA ILE A 723 0.27 13.75 6.47
C ILE A 723 -1.10 13.05 6.34
N GLY A 724 -1.30 11.97 7.10
CA GLY A 724 -2.53 11.17 7.06
C GLY A 724 -2.53 10.06 6.01
N LEU A 725 -1.60 10.08 5.04
CA LEU A 725 -1.44 8.97 4.10
C LEU A 725 -0.76 7.79 4.83
N PRO A 726 -1.26 6.56 4.67
CA PRO A 726 -0.57 5.40 5.22
C PRO A 726 0.81 5.22 4.57
N ALA A 727 1.70 4.46 5.23
CA ALA A 727 3.05 4.15 4.74
C ALA A 727 3.09 3.38 3.40
N ASP A 728 1.96 3.28 2.73
CA ASP A 728 1.77 2.61 1.45
C ASP A 728 2.26 3.46 0.28
N ALA A 729 2.82 2.80 -0.73
CA ALA A 729 3.20 3.47 -1.97
C ALA A 729 1.97 4.04 -2.69
N ALA A 730 1.88 5.35 -2.83
CA ALA A 730 0.99 5.96 -3.80
C ALA A 730 1.56 5.73 -5.21
N THR A 731 0.74 5.14 -6.08
CA THR A 731 1.18 4.71 -7.42
C THR A 731 0.49 5.45 -8.55
N ALA A 732 -0.54 6.24 -8.25
CA ALA A 732 -1.26 7.10 -9.18
C ALA A 732 -1.60 8.42 -8.51
N LEU A 733 -1.52 9.51 -9.24
CA LEU A 733 -1.88 10.86 -8.80
C LEU A 733 -2.84 11.49 -9.80
N GLN A 734 -3.80 12.26 -9.29
CA GLN A 734 -4.77 13.01 -10.11
C GLN A 734 -5.14 14.31 -9.42
N VAL A 735 -4.89 15.44 -10.07
CA VAL A 735 -5.41 16.74 -9.65
C VAL A 735 -6.89 16.85 -10.06
N ASP A 736 -7.72 17.43 -9.20
CA ASP A 736 -9.11 17.69 -9.54
C ASP A 736 -9.20 18.66 -10.72
N PRO A 737 -9.95 18.34 -11.77
CA PRO A 737 -10.00 19.17 -12.97
C PRO A 737 -10.74 20.51 -12.79
N VAL A 738 -11.43 20.70 -11.67
CA VAL A 738 -12.22 21.91 -11.34
C VAL A 738 -11.54 22.72 -10.26
N ASP A 739 -11.01 22.07 -9.25
CA ASP A 739 -10.31 22.68 -8.14
C ASP A 739 -8.91 22.08 -7.97
N PRO A 740 -7.88 22.71 -8.54
CA PRO A 740 -6.51 22.21 -8.44
C PRO A 740 -5.95 22.13 -7.02
N SER A 741 -6.62 22.72 -6.03
CA SER A 741 -6.24 22.54 -4.62
C SER A 741 -6.54 21.12 -4.11
N VAL A 742 -7.38 20.34 -4.82
CA VAL A 742 -7.71 18.96 -4.45
C VAL A 742 -6.86 17.98 -5.24
N LEU A 743 -6.06 17.18 -4.53
CA LEU A 743 -5.24 16.12 -5.10
C LEU A 743 -5.76 14.75 -4.64
N TYR A 744 -5.82 13.81 -5.55
CA TYR A 744 -6.16 12.41 -5.28
C TYR A 744 -4.94 11.51 -5.50
N ALA A 745 -4.79 10.52 -4.63
CA ALA A 745 -3.76 9.48 -4.75
C ALA A 745 -4.40 8.09 -4.75
N GLY A 746 -3.99 7.26 -5.70
CA GLY A 746 -4.27 5.83 -5.68
C GLY A 746 -3.13 5.09 -5.00
N SER A 747 -3.44 4.30 -3.99
CA SER A 747 -2.47 3.55 -3.19
C SER A 747 -2.86 2.08 -3.07
N THR A 748 -2.08 1.29 -2.34
CA THR A 748 -2.43 -0.09 -2.00
C THR A 748 -3.61 -0.20 -1.03
N SER A 749 -4.03 0.92 -0.45
CA SER A 749 -5.14 1.03 0.50
C SER A 749 -6.32 1.88 0.00
N GLY A 750 -6.48 2.04 -1.31
CA GLY A 750 -7.61 2.75 -1.91
C GLY A 750 -7.25 4.09 -2.53
N VAL A 751 -8.28 4.89 -2.77
CA VAL A 751 -8.16 6.29 -3.18
C VAL A 751 -8.13 7.16 -1.92
N TRP A 752 -7.23 8.11 -1.92
CA TRP A 752 -7.07 9.11 -0.87
C TRP A 752 -7.20 10.49 -1.48
N SER A 753 -7.70 11.45 -0.73
CA SER A 753 -7.80 12.85 -1.12
C SER A 753 -7.20 13.79 -0.09
N ILE A 754 -6.66 14.90 -0.56
CA ILE A 754 -6.21 16.02 0.27
C ILE A 754 -6.68 17.31 -0.38
N THR A 755 -7.24 18.22 0.42
CA THR A 755 -7.41 19.61 -0.01
C THR A 755 -6.22 20.39 0.51
N GLN A 756 -5.41 20.89 -0.40
CA GLN A 756 -4.23 21.68 -0.08
C GLN A 756 -4.66 23.06 0.37
N LEU A 757 -4.26 23.45 1.55
CA LEU A 757 -4.44 24.81 2.04
C LEU A 757 -3.37 25.73 1.45
N PRO A 758 -3.61 27.03 1.35
CA PRO A 758 -2.57 28.00 1.07
C PRO A 758 -1.40 27.85 2.06
N ASP A 759 -0.21 27.93 1.54
CA ASP A 759 1.07 27.91 2.27
C ASP A 759 1.89 29.02 1.58
N SER A 760 1.83 30.23 2.18
CA SER A 760 2.28 31.46 1.52
C SER A 760 3.79 31.61 1.50
N ASP A 761 4.47 30.97 2.43
CA ASP A 761 5.94 31.04 2.57
C ASP A 761 6.64 29.74 2.17
N ALA A 762 5.85 28.71 1.85
CA ALA A 762 6.33 27.41 1.34
C ALA A 762 7.25 26.65 2.31
N ASP A 763 6.99 26.72 3.61
CA ASP A 763 7.70 25.98 4.65
C ASP A 763 7.08 24.60 4.95
N GLY A 764 6.00 24.24 4.26
CA GLY A 764 5.28 22.96 4.39
C GLY A 764 4.16 22.99 5.43
N VAL A 765 3.97 24.08 6.15
CA VAL A 765 2.85 24.27 7.09
C VAL A 765 1.81 25.21 6.47
N PRO A 766 0.53 24.82 6.35
CA PRO A 766 -0.47 25.70 5.79
C PRO A 766 -0.70 26.98 6.64
N ASP A 767 -0.88 28.12 5.99
CA ASP A 767 -1.17 29.44 6.63
C ASP A 767 -2.23 29.35 7.73
N ALA A 768 -3.32 28.60 7.49
CA ALA A 768 -4.43 28.47 8.45
C ALA A 768 -4.02 27.72 9.73
N VAL A 769 -3.06 26.81 9.65
CA VAL A 769 -2.51 26.10 10.82
C VAL A 769 -1.63 27.05 11.61
N GLU A 770 -0.79 27.80 10.93
CA GLU A 770 0.11 28.78 11.56
C GLU A 770 -0.64 29.97 12.15
N GLN A 771 -1.66 30.49 11.48
CA GLN A 771 -2.52 31.55 12.02
C GLN A 771 -3.23 31.16 13.32
N ALA A 772 -3.44 29.87 13.54
CA ALA A 772 -4.01 29.34 14.78
C ALA A 772 -2.95 29.10 15.88
N ALA A 773 -1.66 29.30 15.57
CA ALA A 773 -0.58 29.18 16.54
C ALA A 773 -0.67 30.26 17.65
N PRO A 774 -0.02 30.05 18.79
CA PRO A 774 0.01 31.03 19.88
C PRO A 774 0.47 32.42 19.41
N ASN A 775 0.09 33.45 20.16
CA ASN A 775 0.33 34.87 19.90
C ASN A 775 -0.34 35.41 18.61
N GLY A 776 -1.42 34.73 18.16
CA GLY A 776 -2.12 35.16 16.95
C GLY A 776 -1.40 34.79 15.66
N GLY A 777 -0.69 33.64 15.66
CA GLY A 777 0.05 33.14 14.51
C GLY A 777 1.52 33.59 14.47
N ASP A 778 2.06 34.06 15.59
CA ASP A 778 3.48 34.41 15.78
C ASP A 778 4.04 33.51 16.90
N GLY A 779 4.30 32.26 16.56
CA GLY A 779 4.72 31.24 17.52
C GLY A 779 6.12 31.47 18.10
N ASN A 780 7.02 32.04 17.30
CA ASN A 780 8.36 32.40 17.75
C ASN A 780 8.39 33.73 18.56
N ALA A 781 7.33 34.55 18.47
CA ALA A 781 7.13 35.83 19.17
C ALA A 781 8.13 36.92 18.74
N ASP A 782 8.43 37.02 17.46
CA ASP A 782 9.32 38.03 16.89
C ASP A 782 8.57 39.23 16.25
N GLY A 783 7.25 39.19 16.24
CA GLY A 783 6.38 40.24 15.73
C GLY A 783 6.01 40.10 14.26
N ILE A 784 6.37 38.99 13.60
CA ILE A 784 6.01 38.65 12.24
C ILE A 784 5.17 37.37 12.32
N ALA A 785 4.08 37.27 11.56
CA ALA A 785 3.31 36.05 11.50
C ALA A 785 4.12 34.90 10.89
N ASP A 786 4.06 33.70 11.49
CA ASP A 786 4.82 32.51 11.04
C ASP A 786 4.51 32.20 9.56
N ALA A 787 3.24 32.30 9.14
CA ALA A 787 2.79 32.13 7.75
C ALA A 787 3.43 33.09 6.70
N LEU A 788 4.33 33.94 7.10
CA LEU A 788 5.10 34.84 6.23
C LEU A 788 6.61 34.64 6.37
N GLN A 789 7.03 33.63 7.13
CA GLN A 789 8.41 33.42 7.50
C GLN A 789 8.89 32.00 7.09
N PRO A 790 9.46 31.79 5.90
CA PRO A 790 9.88 30.46 5.43
C PRO A 790 10.86 29.71 6.35
N GLY A 791 11.38 30.36 7.37
CA GLY A 791 12.28 29.77 8.37
C GLY A 791 11.60 29.54 9.73
N VAL A 792 10.29 29.68 9.83
CA VAL A 792 9.52 29.51 11.08
C VAL A 792 8.24 28.74 10.78
N GLY A 793 8.12 27.52 11.26
CA GLY A 793 6.91 26.72 11.09
C GLY A 793 6.27 26.35 12.45
N SER A 794 4.98 26.56 12.59
CA SER A 794 4.20 26.28 13.80
C SER A 794 3.14 25.22 13.56
N LEU A 795 3.27 24.10 14.26
CA LEU A 795 2.38 22.93 14.12
C LEU A 795 1.73 22.52 15.42
N THR A 796 0.54 21.92 15.34
CA THR A 796 -0.09 21.25 16.47
C THR A 796 0.71 20.01 16.89
N SER A 797 0.97 19.87 18.21
CA SER A 797 1.60 18.69 18.79
C SER A 797 0.57 17.95 19.64
N ALA A 798 0.05 16.83 19.19
CA ALA A 798 -0.83 15.99 20.00
C ALA A 798 -0.05 15.44 21.23
N SER A 799 -0.79 15.03 22.27
CA SER A 799 -0.19 14.27 23.37
C SER A 799 0.31 12.91 22.87
N ALA A 800 1.35 12.37 23.49
CA ALA A 800 1.98 11.11 23.07
C ALA A 800 1.02 9.90 23.10
N ASP A 801 -0.07 9.98 23.84
CA ASP A 801 -1.09 8.94 24.00
C ASP A 801 -2.24 9.02 22.97
N GLY A 802 -2.17 9.93 22.00
CA GLY A 802 -3.15 10.03 20.90
C GLY A 802 -4.55 10.50 21.31
N ASN A 803 -4.78 10.84 22.57
CA ASN A 803 -6.07 11.37 23.03
C ASN A 803 -6.29 12.79 22.49
N ALA A 804 -7.29 12.94 21.62
CA ALA A 804 -7.67 14.23 21.08
C ALA A 804 -8.09 15.18 22.22
N GLN A 805 -7.27 16.19 22.50
CA GLN A 805 -7.66 17.30 23.35
C GLN A 805 -8.65 18.21 22.62
N PRO A 806 -9.56 18.91 23.31
CA PRO A 806 -10.42 19.89 22.67
C PRO A 806 -9.61 20.90 21.87
N ALA A 807 -10.10 21.33 20.72
CA ALA A 807 -9.41 22.23 19.78
C ALA A 807 -8.90 23.55 20.43
N THR A 808 -9.48 23.95 21.55
CA THR A 808 -9.07 25.13 22.33
C THR A 808 -7.85 24.91 23.23
N LEU A 809 -7.32 23.68 23.32
CA LEU A 809 -6.21 23.30 24.22
C LEU A 809 -5.15 22.47 23.47
N GLN A 810 -5.14 22.47 22.13
CA GLN A 810 -4.10 21.74 21.37
C GLN A 810 -2.75 22.42 21.59
N PRO A 811 -1.76 21.71 22.13
CA PRO A 811 -0.41 22.24 22.25
C PRO A 811 0.23 22.38 20.89
N TYR A 812 0.95 23.46 20.70
CA TYR A 812 1.76 23.73 19.51
C TYR A 812 3.24 23.53 19.82
N PHE A 813 4.04 23.24 18.80
CA PHE A 813 5.46 23.53 18.81
C PHE A 813 5.81 24.44 17.63
N THR A 814 6.82 25.28 17.83
CA THR A 814 7.36 26.17 16.80
C THR A 814 8.82 25.82 16.57
N VAL A 815 9.19 25.67 15.30
CA VAL A 815 10.57 25.51 14.81
C VAL A 815 11.00 26.84 14.21
N SER A 816 12.14 27.40 14.65
CA SER A 816 12.69 28.62 14.06
C SER A 816 14.17 28.42 13.72
N ILE A 817 14.57 28.74 12.49
CA ILE A 817 15.92 28.54 11.98
C ILE A 817 16.71 29.85 12.01
N THR A 818 17.96 29.75 12.44
CA THR A 818 18.99 30.83 12.30
C THR A 818 20.21 30.23 11.59
N PRO A 819 20.46 30.55 10.32
CA PRO A 819 21.64 30.10 9.60
C PRO A 819 22.94 30.56 10.30
N LEU A 820 23.95 29.66 10.43
CA LEU A 820 25.26 29.95 11.03
C LEU A 820 26.35 30.11 9.99
N ALA A 821 26.34 29.28 8.95
CA ALA A 821 27.33 29.30 7.88
C ALA A 821 26.63 28.87 6.57
N GLY A 822 27.00 29.52 5.47
CA GLY A 822 26.38 29.28 4.16
C GLY A 822 25.00 29.93 4.06
N GLN A 823 24.37 29.83 2.90
CA GLN A 823 22.96 30.18 2.73
C GLN A 823 22.16 28.92 3.02
N CYS A 824 21.34 28.91 4.07
CA CYS A 824 20.27 27.96 4.16
C CYS A 824 19.16 28.47 3.25
N SER A 825 18.66 27.63 2.37
CA SER A 825 17.38 27.89 1.70
C SER A 825 16.32 27.98 2.80
N GLN A 826 15.42 28.91 2.66
CA GLN A 826 14.41 29.15 3.68
C GLN A 826 13.29 28.09 3.67
N ALA A 827 13.33 27.14 2.72
CA ALA A 827 12.34 26.07 2.67
C ALA A 827 12.59 25.07 3.81
N MET A 828 11.66 25.00 4.71
CA MET A 828 11.50 23.98 5.73
C MET A 828 10.35 23.05 5.34
N ASP A 829 10.53 21.77 5.66
CA ASP A 829 9.40 20.82 5.71
C ASP A 829 9.23 20.43 7.18
N VAL A 830 8.27 21.06 7.87
CA VAL A 830 8.05 20.82 9.31
C VAL A 830 6.90 19.84 9.49
N GLN A 831 7.13 18.81 10.29
CA GLN A 831 6.16 17.75 10.58
C GLN A 831 6.14 17.40 12.08
N SER A 832 4.99 16.89 12.53
CA SER A 832 4.80 16.32 13.85
C SER A 832 4.73 14.78 13.72
N VAL A 833 5.61 14.07 14.44
CA VAL A 833 5.75 12.62 14.30
C VAL A 833 5.59 11.94 15.65
N TYR A 834 4.88 10.83 15.74
CA TYR A 834 4.78 10.04 16.96
C TYR A 834 6.08 9.26 17.21
N ALA A 835 6.69 9.41 18.38
CA ALA A 835 7.89 8.67 18.77
C ALA A 835 7.68 7.14 18.68
N ALA A 836 6.45 6.67 18.93
CA ALA A 836 6.08 5.26 18.82
C ALA A 836 6.26 4.65 17.43
N TYR A 837 6.29 5.46 16.35
CA TYR A 837 6.56 4.97 14.99
C TYR A 837 7.99 4.43 14.81
N HIS A 838 8.92 4.81 15.67
CA HIS A 838 10.33 4.42 15.58
C HIS A 838 10.72 3.27 16.51
N GLY A 839 9.72 2.66 17.16
CA GLY A 839 9.97 1.60 18.14
C GLY A 839 10.44 2.13 19.50
N ARG A 840 10.78 1.19 20.36
CA ARG A 840 11.12 1.47 21.76
C ARG A 840 12.45 2.23 21.87
N ASP A 841 12.44 3.39 22.51
CA ASP A 841 13.66 4.11 22.90
C ASP A 841 14.09 3.65 24.30
N VAL A 842 15.22 2.95 24.36
CA VAL A 842 15.73 2.33 25.60
C VAL A 842 17.05 3.00 25.98
N SER A 843 17.20 3.32 27.27
CA SER A 843 18.47 3.82 27.79
C SER A 843 19.55 2.71 27.78
N SER A 844 20.81 3.09 27.94
CA SER A 844 21.92 2.13 28.09
C SER A 844 21.77 1.20 29.31
N TYR A 845 20.89 1.54 30.24
CA TYR A 845 20.57 0.73 31.42
C TYR A 845 19.27 -0.08 31.26
N GLY A 846 18.63 -0.04 30.11
CA GLY A 846 17.41 -0.80 29.82
C GLY A 846 16.11 -0.10 30.18
N ASP A 847 16.14 1.15 30.62
CA ASP A 847 14.93 1.94 30.93
C ASP A 847 14.36 2.57 29.68
N ASP A 848 13.02 2.61 29.59
CA ASP A 848 12.32 3.27 28.49
C ASP A 848 12.37 4.80 28.61
N TYR A 849 12.41 5.48 27.49
CA TYR A 849 12.19 6.92 27.42
C TYR A 849 10.70 7.23 27.14
N VAL A 850 10.19 8.22 27.84
CA VAL A 850 8.81 8.72 27.68
C VAL A 850 8.84 10.08 27.02
N TYR A 851 8.03 10.20 25.97
CA TYR A 851 7.85 11.43 25.20
C TYR A 851 6.49 12.06 25.55
N PRO A 852 6.44 13.20 26.24
CA PRO A 852 5.18 13.84 26.60
C PRO A 852 4.53 14.58 25.42
N ARG A 853 5.24 14.71 24.31
CA ARG A 853 4.83 15.37 23.05
C ARG A 853 5.29 14.58 21.86
N GLN A 854 4.70 14.80 20.70
CA GLN A 854 5.21 14.32 19.43
C GLN A 854 6.59 14.90 19.14
N LEU A 855 7.35 14.21 18.31
CA LEU A 855 8.65 14.67 17.83
C LEU A 855 8.48 15.81 16.82
N ALA A 856 9.37 16.76 16.84
CA ALA A 856 9.56 17.70 15.76
C ALA A 856 10.45 17.05 14.69
N ARG A 857 9.96 16.97 13.46
CA ARG A 857 10.73 16.61 12.28
C ARG A 857 10.75 17.81 11.34
N PHE A 858 11.93 18.15 10.82
CA PHE A 858 12.07 19.22 9.83
C PHE A 858 13.27 18.99 8.93
N GLU A 859 13.18 19.45 7.69
CA GLU A 859 14.27 19.43 6.72
C GLU A 859 14.63 20.86 6.28
N ILE A 860 15.91 21.22 6.34
CA ILE A 860 16.42 22.51 5.90
C ILE A 860 17.26 22.27 4.66
N GLN A 861 16.84 22.82 3.54
CA GLN A 861 17.51 22.66 2.26
C GLN A 861 18.68 23.66 2.11
N ASP A 862 19.64 23.31 1.25
CA ASP A 862 20.82 24.13 0.93
C ASP A 862 21.52 24.71 2.17
N CYS A 863 21.60 23.93 3.26
CA CYS A 863 22.07 24.39 4.55
C CYS A 863 23.30 23.64 5.00
N GLN A 864 24.35 24.38 5.34
CA GLN A 864 25.59 23.80 5.88
C GLN A 864 25.60 23.76 7.40
N SER A 865 25.06 24.77 8.06
CA SER A 865 24.98 24.83 9.52
C SER A 865 23.89 25.78 9.97
N ALA A 866 23.09 25.37 10.96
CA ALA A 866 22.04 26.17 11.51
C ALA A 866 21.89 26.00 13.03
N LYS A 867 21.43 27.05 13.69
CA LYS A 867 20.81 26.98 14.99
C LYS A 867 19.31 26.89 14.81
N VAL A 868 18.69 25.94 15.50
CA VAL A 868 17.24 25.71 15.44
C VAL A 868 16.67 25.80 16.83
N LYS A 869 15.72 26.70 17.05
CA LYS A 869 14.94 26.76 18.27
C LYS A 869 13.69 25.91 18.14
N LEU A 870 13.50 24.97 19.06
CA LEU A 870 12.28 24.19 19.23
C LEU A 870 11.56 24.67 20.48
N LYS A 871 10.39 25.28 20.33
CA LYS A 871 9.55 25.76 21.43
C LYS A 871 8.25 24.96 21.50
N PHE A 872 8.02 24.30 22.61
CA PHE A 872 6.82 23.49 22.86
C PHE A 872 5.83 24.30 23.73
N HIS A 873 4.91 24.99 23.10
CA HIS A 873 3.97 25.90 23.78
C HIS A 873 3.12 25.19 24.84
N GLY A 874 2.97 25.85 25.99
CA GLY A 874 2.21 25.31 27.09
C GLY A 874 2.83 24.12 27.83
N ALA A 875 4.06 23.73 27.44
CA ALA A 875 4.80 22.69 28.14
C ALA A 875 5.72 23.29 29.22
N SER A 876 6.00 22.53 30.27
CA SER A 876 7.03 22.84 31.24
C SER A 876 7.76 21.55 31.58
N PHE A 877 8.92 21.38 31.00
CA PHE A 877 9.71 20.17 31.19
C PHE A 877 10.58 20.28 32.44
N GLY A 878 10.60 19.28 33.30
CA GLY A 878 11.43 19.18 34.49
C GLY A 878 12.92 19.01 34.17
N SER A 879 13.79 18.99 35.18
CA SER A 879 15.23 18.87 35.04
C SER A 879 15.70 17.50 34.48
N GLY A 880 14.85 16.48 34.56
CA GLY A 880 15.17 15.12 34.03
C GLY A 880 14.92 14.92 32.52
N PHE A 881 14.46 15.99 31.82
CA PHE A 881 14.23 15.88 30.37
C PHE A 881 15.50 16.26 29.60
N GLY A 882 15.90 15.41 28.66
CA GLY A 882 16.93 15.63 27.65
C GLY A 882 16.35 15.63 26.23
N MET A 883 17.12 16.06 25.27
CA MET A 883 16.76 15.96 23.85
C MET A 883 17.19 14.60 23.30
N ARG A 884 16.25 13.90 22.66
CA ARG A 884 16.51 12.64 21.96
C ARG A 884 16.38 12.84 20.46
N TYR A 885 17.18 12.16 19.69
CA TYR A 885 17.23 12.17 18.24
C TYR A 885 16.99 10.76 17.72
N PHE A 886 16.07 10.60 16.77
CA PHE A 886 15.94 9.38 15.99
C PHE A 886 16.57 9.60 14.63
N GLY A 887 17.54 8.78 14.27
CA GLY A 887 18.25 8.89 13.00
C GLY A 887 19.54 8.06 13.00
N PRO A 888 20.31 8.12 11.92
CA PRO A 888 21.59 7.42 11.85
C PRO A 888 22.63 8.07 12.75
N ALA A 889 23.41 7.25 13.47
CA ALA A 889 24.58 7.75 14.22
C ALA A 889 25.67 8.30 13.28
N ILE A 890 25.76 7.73 12.08
CA ILE A 890 26.62 8.19 10.98
C ILE A 890 25.68 8.66 9.86
N PRO A 891 25.63 9.96 9.53
CA PRO A 891 24.73 10.51 8.54
C PRO A 891 24.84 9.81 7.18
N GLY A 892 23.69 9.39 6.65
CA GLY A 892 23.59 8.65 5.40
C GLY A 892 23.85 7.16 5.49
N ASP A 893 24.17 6.61 6.68
CA ASP A 893 24.36 5.17 6.90
C ASP A 893 23.14 4.55 7.58
N PRO A 894 22.24 3.86 6.83
CA PRO A 894 21.03 3.27 7.41
C PRO A 894 21.32 2.14 8.41
N ALA A 895 22.52 1.54 8.39
CA ALA A 895 22.89 0.51 9.37
C ALA A 895 23.08 1.06 10.78
N THR A 896 23.21 2.39 10.93
CA THR A 896 23.37 3.06 12.22
C THR A 896 22.09 3.78 12.68
N LEU A 897 20.95 3.52 12.06
CA LEU A 897 19.66 4.12 12.40
C LEU A 897 19.19 3.66 13.79
N GLY A 898 18.77 4.61 14.62
CA GLY A 898 18.27 4.34 15.95
C GLY A 898 18.05 5.58 16.80
N TRP A 899 17.76 5.35 18.08
CA TRP A 899 17.60 6.42 19.07
C TRP A 899 18.93 6.82 19.68
N HIS A 900 19.16 8.12 19.79
CA HIS A 900 20.41 8.66 20.32
C HIS A 900 20.18 9.80 21.30
N ASP A 901 21.08 9.95 22.27
CA ASP A 901 21.13 11.14 23.13
C ASP A 901 21.70 12.33 22.34
N PHE A 902 20.90 13.38 22.21
CA PHE A 902 21.24 14.59 21.47
C PHE A 902 21.59 15.76 22.39
N SER A 903 21.67 15.57 23.70
CA SER A 903 21.88 16.61 24.71
C SER A 903 23.19 17.40 24.53
N VAL A 904 24.19 16.79 23.88
CA VAL A 904 25.49 17.48 23.59
C VAL A 904 25.36 18.57 22.52
N ARG A 905 24.32 18.55 21.68
CA ARG A 905 24.04 19.52 20.61
C ARG A 905 22.74 20.30 20.85
N ALA A 906 22.06 20.04 21.96
CA ALA A 906 20.80 20.66 22.34
C ALA A 906 20.97 21.41 23.66
N ASN A 907 20.84 22.71 23.64
CA ASN A 907 20.91 23.55 24.82
C ASN A 907 19.48 23.98 25.23
N ARG A 908 19.06 23.62 26.41
CA ARG A 908 17.78 24.06 26.93
C ARG A 908 17.87 25.52 27.40
N ILE A 909 17.21 26.43 26.72
CA ILE A 909 17.27 27.87 26.94
C ILE A 909 16.06 28.40 27.73
N ALA A 910 14.95 27.64 27.79
CA ALA A 910 13.78 27.93 28.63
C ALA A 910 13.10 26.63 29.07
N ALA A 911 12.08 26.72 29.94
CA ALA A 911 11.35 25.56 30.46
C ALA A 911 10.66 24.73 29.31
N ASP A 912 10.33 25.38 28.22
CA ASP A 912 9.63 24.84 27.05
C ASP A 912 10.46 24.91 25.74
N THR A 913 11.73 25.37 25.79
CA THR A 913 12.48 25.71 24.58
C THR A 913 13.89 25.13 24.59
N TRP A 914 14.28 24.48 23.48
CA TRP A 914 15.65 24.04 23.21
C TRP A 914 16.24 24.80 22.01
N GLU A 915 17.51 25.06 22.06
CA GLU A 915 18.32 25.51 20.93
C GLU A 915 19.23 24.37 20.48
N LEU A 916 19.05 23.90 19.25
CA LEU A 916 19.85 22.86 18.63
C LEU A 916 20.94 23.48 17.75
N THR A 917 22.10 22.85 17.69
CA THR A 917 23.14 23.17 16.70
C THR A 917 23.23 21.99 15.73
N LEU A 918 22.91 22.22 14.47
CA LEU A 918 22.83 21.21 13.42
C LEU A 918 23.79 21.57 12.29
N ASP A 919 24.55 20.58 11.83
CA ASP A 919 25.51 20.72 10.74
C ASP A 919 25.22 19.62 9.70
N ASN A 920 25.31 20.00 8.41
CA ASN A 920 25.14 19.05 7.31
C ASN A 920 26.20 17.93 7.38
N GLY A 921 25.73 16.69 7.22
CA GLY A 921 26.58 15.51 7.27
C GLY A 921 27.23 15.23 8.62
N GLN A 922 26.70 15.78 9.72
CA GLN A 922 27.14 15.51 11.08
C GLN A 922 26.03 14.85 11.90
N PHE A 923 26.41 14.26 13.03
CA PHE A 923 25.46 13.64 13.97
C PHE A 923 24.31 14.60 14.30
N GLY A 924 23.08 14.13 14.15
CA GLY A 924 21.86 14.91 14.25
C GLY A 924 21.26 15.30 12.89
N SER A 925 21.88 14.86 11.78
CA SER A 925 21.29 14.93 10.44
C SER A 925 21.18 13.53 9.82
N TYR A 926 20.01 13.21 9.27
CA TYR A 926 19.83 11.99 8.47
C TYR A 926 20.65 11.99 7.17
N ARG A 927 20.92 13.19 6.65
CA ARG A 927 21.51 13.36 5.31
C ARG A 927 23.02 13.28 5.35
N PRO A 928 23.67 12.65 4.36
CA PRO A 928 25.12 12.78 4.19
C PRO A 928 25.49 14.20 3.77
N ALA A 929 26.74 14.58 3.98
CA ALA A 929 27.26 15.92 3.62
C ALA A 929 27.03 16.28 2.15
N SER A 930 27.00 15.28 1.26
CA SER A 930 26.75 15.45 -0.17
C SER A 930 25.32 15.89 -0.52
N ALA A 931 24.36 15.74 0.41
CA ALA A 931 22.97 16.12 0.18
C ALA A 931 22.72 17.63 0.30
N ASN A 932 23.66 18.39 0.87
CA ASN A 932 23.52 19.83 1.14
C ASN A 932 22.23 20.21 1.87
N ALA A 933 21.75 19.32 2.75
CA ALA A 933 20.51 19.47 3.51
C ALA A 933 20.65 18.89 4.92
N ILE A 934 19.91 19.44 5.87
CA ILE A 934 19.82 18.94 7.24
C ILE A 934 18.43 18.42 7.49
N LEU A 935 18.29 17.14 7.79
CA LEU A 935 17.04 16.53 8.21
C LEU A 935 17.18 16.07 9.67
N PHE A 936 16.38 16.64 10.55
CA PHE A 936 16.35 16.32 11.98
C PHE A 936 14.99 15.76 12.37
N GLU A 937 15.01 14.77 13.27
CA GLU A 937 13.81 14.27 13.92
C GLU A 937 14.10 13.99 15.39
N GLY A 938 13.40 14.64 16.31
CA GLY A 938 13.65 14.46 17.73
C GLY A 938 12.72 15.26 18.63
N GLY A 939 12.85 15.03 19.92
CA GLY A 939 12.02 15.69 20.92
C GLY A 939 12.52 15.52 22.35
N PRO A 940 11.92 16.26 23.30
CA PRO A 940 12.24 16.14 24.71
C PRO A 940 11.68 14.83 25.28
N ALA A 941 12.52 14.06 25.95
CA ALA A 941 12.16 12.82 26.60
C ALA A 941 12.86 12.67 27.95
N ARG A 942 12.33 11.81 28.82
CA ARG A 942 12.96 11.41 30.07
C ARG A 942 12.97 9.90 30.22
N SER A 943 13.99 9.33 30.89
CA SER A 943 14.05 7.92 31.24
C SER A 943 13.02 7.57 32.35
N GLU A 944 12.27 6.49 32.20
CA GLU A 944 11.36 5.99 33.24
C GLU A 944 12.08 5.40 34.46
N GLY A 945 13.36 5.02 34.32
CA GLY A 945 14.14 4.38 35.40
C GLY A 945 14.34 5.22 36.65
N ILE A 946 14.13 6.52 36.58
CA ILE A 946 14.23 7.45 37.73
C ILE A 946 13.10 7.23 38.76
N PHE A 947 12.03 6.49 38.42
CA PHE A 947 10.86 6.29 39.24
C PHE A 947 10.67 4.89 39.84
N ARG A 948 11.58 3.91 39.52
CA ARG A 948 11.46 2.54 40.08
C ARG A 948 11.95 2.39 41.50
N ASP A 949 12.79 3.32 42.01
CA ASP A 949 13.39 3.26 43.32
C ASP A 949 12.72 4.22 44.35
N GLY A 950 11.39 4.26 44.41
CA GLY A 950 10.58 4.65 45.56
C GLY A 950 11.11 5.71 46.53
N PHE A 951 11.70 6.79 46.08
CA PHE A 951 12.04 7.93 46.92
C PHE A 951 11.43 9.22 46.37
N ASP A 952 10.38 9.67 47.08
CA ASP A 952 9.66 10.96 47.19
C ASP A 952 9.49 11.87 45.97
#